data_90b58185f9749e80c312ea30ecde1dab
#
_entry.id   90b58185f9749e80c312ea30ecde1dab
#
_cell.length_a   1.000
_cell.length_b   1.000
_cell.length_c   1.000
_cell.angle_alpha   90.00
_cell.angle_beta   90.00
_cell.angle_gamma   90.00
#
_symmetry.space_group_name_H-M   'P 1'
#
loop_
_entity.id
_entity.type
_entity.pdbx_description
1 polymer ?
#
loop_
_entity_poly.entity_id
_entity_poly.type
_entity_poly.pdbx_seq_one_letter_code
_entity_poly.pdbx_strand_id
1 'polypeptide(L)'
;MSKTLNILMIIDSLGVGGTETHVLALAKSLKARGHNVIIGTGGGPLTSLFREAGLEIRSMSFQNDNPLHKNYTTLLEQTRTIIQEHRIEVIHAHQIAGLKIAAQISQEFLIPVVFTAHGMFYPRRQLQSLIDAAQHVIAVSLPVASYINTKIGYSRQNISVIPNGIDVTHFTPAATSTFRNQLGLTDKEFLITLCSRIAWGKTRVIEDAIHATEALARDHNVRLAVVGSGPDSGFIHALATMVNRRAGNDIILPTGALLDPVDAYRSSDLVVGTARVALEAMSCSKPVIAAGNAGYVGLVTPENFASAWSLYFGDHDFLTNSSATRFETDFQRVIEGVQPDVPKIRRLVVKHFSVEHVTKDIEQVYYQILGLSHEPRTLSMPIDVPQISPREVPPETLRPTRDVPADSPLVSVVIPTFNRAGYLKECLESLKKQTYRPLEIIVVDDASTDNTESMVAKWSREVQERNNFTVVYYKLPRNMGFAQAQTIGYILAKGDFIANHDSDDISHPDRIQRQVQFLQYDQEYSLVGTDYEVFSTDFNQRKKSHLVRYDNSIVKCYREGHHCVCFGSLLFRRSVIEKIGGLTTFMEGAEDYEFVARAIVQGFNVQNLRSVLYYYRQHESQRSREFYGLRAALGDLGLEETS
;
A
#
# COMPACT_ATOMS: atom_id res chain seq x y z
N MET A 1 -25.35 -25.24 27.31
CA MET A 1 -24.06 -25.55 26.63
C MET A 1 -24.18 -25.11 25.19
N SER A 2 -23.24 -24.38 24.67
CA SER A 2 -23.22 -23.99 23.25
C SER A 2 -23.09 -25.25 22.38
N LYS A 3 -23.77 -25.28 21.23
CA LYS A 3 -23.71 -26.41 20.29
C LYS A 3 -22.29 -26.55 19.73
N THR A 4 -21.73 -27.75 19.78
CA THR A 4 -20.48 -28.07 19.04
C THR A 4 -20.73 -28.04 17.55
N LEU A 5 -19.82 -27.40 16.78
CA LEU A 5 -19.90 -27.27 15.33
C LEU A 5 -18.75 -27.99 14.64
N ASN A 6 -19.01 -28.50 13.43
CA ASN A 6 -17.99 -28.99 12.50
C ASN A 6 -17.67 -27.85 11.51
N ILE A 7 -16.46 -27.33 11.58
CA ILE A 7 -16.02 -26.12 10.86
C ILE A 7 -14.91 -26.47 9.88
N LEU A 8 -15.07 -26.14 8.62
CA LEU A 8 -14.00 -26.19 7.62
C LEU A 8 -13.40 -24.80 7.45
N MET A 9 -12.17 -24.60 7.89
CA MET A 9 -11.40 -23.40 7.58
C MET A 9 -10.60 -23.62 6.31
N ILE A 10 -10.78 -22.75 5.32
CA ILE A 10 -10.08 -22.83 4.04
C ILE A 10 -9.06 -21.69 3.95
N ILE A 11 -7.78 -22.06 3.81
CA ILE A 11 -6.66 -21.16 3.59
C ILE A 11 -5.73 -21.76 2.53
N ASP A 12 -5.39 -20.99 1.49
CA ASP A 12 -4.67 -21.49 0.31
C ASP A 12 -3.27 -22.02 0.65
N SER A 13 -2.54 -21.36 1.56
CA SER A 13 -1.22 -21.79 1.99
C SER A 13 -0.98 -21.53 3.49
N LEU A 14 -0.07 -22.28 4.10
CA LEU A 14 0.42 -22.06 5.46
C LEU A 14 1.82 -21.43 5.44
N GLY A 15 1.92 -20.28 4.80
CA GLY A 15 3.13 -19.45 4.77
C GLY A 15 3.43 -18.80 6.13
N VAL A 16 4.54 -18.05 6.22
CA VAL A 16 4.85 -17.26 7.41
C VAL A 16 4.22 -15.88 7.25
N GLY A 17 3.08 -15.65 7.90
CA GLY A 17 2.32 -14.40 7.79
C GLY A 17 1.27 -14.21 8.87
N GLY A 18 0.74 -12.98 8.95
CA GLY A 18 -0.25 -12.62 9.97
C GLY A 18 -1.60 -13.33 9.82
N THR A 19 -2.02 -13.66 8.60
CA THR A 19 -3.24 -14.41 8.32
C THR A 19 -3.12 -15.84 8.83
N GLU A 20 -2.04 -16.52 8.49
CA GLU A 20 -1.79 -17.92 8.83
C GLU A 20 -1.66 -18.11 10.34
N THR A 21 -0.92 -17.24 11.01
CA THR A 21 -0.79 -17.27 12.48
C THR A 21 -2.11 -16.94 13.19
N HIS A 22 -2.96 -16.05 12.59
CA HIS A 22 -4.31 -15.81 13.10
C HIS A 22 -5.18 -17.07 12.97
N VAL A 23 -5.19 -17.73 11.81
CA VAL A 23 -5.95 -18.97 11.58
C VAL A 23 -5.53 -20.06 12.55
N LEU A 24 -4.22 -20.22 12.81
CA LEU A 24 -3.72 -21.16 13.81
C LEU A 24 -4.27 -20.86 15.21
N ALA A 25 -4.16 -19.60 15.64
CA ALA A 25 -4.62 -19.20 16.97
C ALA A 25 -6.15 -19.36 17.13
N LEU A 26 -6.91 -18.96 16.12
CA LEU A 26 -8.38 -19.11 16.08
C LEU A 26 -8.80 -20.58 16.09
N ALA A 27 -8.18 -21.42 15.26
CA ALA A 27 -8.50 -22.85 15.18
C ALA A 27 -8.18 -23.58 16.51
N LYS A 28 -7.05 -23.26 17.15
CA LYS A 28 -6.72 -23.76 18.50
C LYS A 28 -7.79 -23.37 19.53
N SER A 29 -8.20 -22.11 19.52
CA SER A 29 -9.18 -21.58 20.47
C SER A 29 -10.57 -22.18 20.24
N LEU A 30 -11.04 -22.32 19.00
CA LEU A 30 -12.29 -22.99 18.67
C LEU A 30 -12.29 -24.46 19.09
N LYS A 31 -11.17 -25.18 18.84
CA LYS A 31 -11.01 -26.56 19.28
C LYS A 31 -11.05 -26.69 20.81
N ALA A 32 -10.39 -25.79 21.54
CA ALA A 32 -10.43 -25.77 23.01
C ALA A 32 -11.86 -25.49 23.55
N ARG A 33 -12.71 -24.85 22.77
CA ARG A 33 -14.14 -24.61 23.07
C ARG A 33 -15.06 -25.76 22.67
N GLY A 34 -14.48 -26.87 22.15
CA GLY A 34 -15.19 -28.10 21.83
C GLY A 34 -15.66 -28.24 20.39
N HIS A 35 -15.32 -27.29 19.49
CA HIS A 35 -15.65 -27.43 18.07
C HIS A 35 -14.69 -28.41 17.37
N ASN A 36 -15.19 -29.07 16.33
CA ASN A 36 -14.37 -29.84 15.41
C ASN A 36 -13.91 -28.93 14.27
N VAL A 37 -12.61 -28.69 14.18
CA VAL A 37 -12.03 -27.75 13.20
C VAL A 37 -11.10 -28.49 12.25
N ILE A 38 -11.43 -28.44 10.98
CA ILE A 38 -10.67 -29.03 9.89
C ILE A 38 -10.03 -27.89 9.07
N ILE A 39 -8.73 -28.01 8.76
CA ILE A 39 -7.99 -27.03 7.97
C ILE A 39 -7.79 -27.57 6.56
N GLY A 40 -8.45 -26.96 5.57
CA GLY A 40 -8.25 -27.24 4.15
C GLY A 40 -7.20 -26.30 3.57
N THR A 41 -6.06 -26.84 3.10
CA THR A 41 -4.91 -26.01 2.68
C THR A 41 -3.99 -26.71 1.70
N GLY A 42 -3.24 -25.93 0.90
CA GLY A 42 -2.11 -26.41 0.08
C GLY A 42 -0.83 -26.71 0.89
N GLY A 43 -0.86 -26.47 2.21
CA GLY A 43 0.32 -26.68 3.09
C GLY A 43 1.30 -25.50 3.07
N GLY A 44 2.44 -25.69 3.73
CA GLY A 44 3.50 -24.66 3.83
C GLY A 44 4.37 -24.83 5.08
N PRO A 45 5.29 -23.86 5.33
CA PRO A 45 6.24 -23.93 6.45
C PRO A 45 5.60 -24.09 7.84
N LEU A 46 4.38 -23.54 8.06
CA LEU A 46 3.70 -23.62 9.36
C LEU A 46 2.90 -24.92 9.55
N THR A 47 2.88 -25.85 8.58
CA THR A 47 2.09 -27.08 8.64
C THR A 47 2.39 -27.91 9.91
N SER A 48 3.65 -27.97 10.36
CA SER A 48 4.05 -28.67 11.59
C SER A 48 3.37 -28.08 12.82
N LEU A 49 3.33 -26.75 12.95
CA LEU A 49 2.72 -26.07 14.09
C LEU A 49 1.21 -26.33 14.20
N PHE A 50 0.52 -26.42 13.06
CA PHE A 50 -0.91 -26.80 13.05
C PHE A 50 -1.11 -28.25 13.52
N ARG A 51 -0.25 -29.18 13.09
CA ARG A 51 -0.30 -30.58 13.54
C ARG A 51 0.05 -30.74 15.02
N GLU A 52 1.07 -30.04 15.50
CA GLU A 52 1.46 -30.01 16.92
C GLU A 52 0.34 -29.46 17.81
N ALA A 53 -0.45 -28.51 17.29
CA ALA A 53 -1.68 -28.03 17.93
C ALA A 53 -2.82 -29.07 17.89
N GLY A 54 -2.60 -30.24 17.31
CA GLY A 54 -3.57 -31.32 17.18
C GLY A 54 -4.70 -30.99 16.23
N LEU A 55 -4.53 -30.05 15.29
CA LEU A 55 -5.53 -29.70 14.26
C LEU A 55 -5.45 -30.70 13.10
N GLU A 56 -6.61 -31.07 12.59
CA GLU A 56 -6.69 -31.91 11.41
C GLU A 56 -6.46 -31.09 10.15
N ILE A 57 -5.47 -31.49 9.34
CA ILE A 57 -5.11 -30.82 8.09
C ILE A 57 -5.48 -31.72 6.92
N ARG A 58 -6.26 -31.18 6.00
CA ARG A 58 -6.60 -31.81 4.74
C ARG A 58 -5.92 -31.08 3.58
N SER A 59 -5.15 -31.84 2.81
CA SER A 59 -4.44 -31.30 1.65
C SER A 59 -5.43 -30.91 0.55
N MET A 60 -5.28 -29.69 0.02
CA MET A 60 -6.07 -29.15 -1.06
C MET A 60 -5.14 -28.60 -2.16
N SER A 61 -5.47 -28.88 -3.42
CA SER A 61 -4.57 -28.58 -4.57
C SER A 61 -4.72 -27.14 -5.08
N PHE A 62 -4.34 -26.15 -4.26
CA PHE A 62 -4.45 -24.72 -4.60
C PHE A 62 -3.49 -24.23 -5.69
N GLN A 63 -2.62 -25.09 -6.26
CA GLN A 63 -1.63 -24.67 -7.26
C GLN A 63 -2.23 -24.08 -8.53
N ASN A 64 -3.52 -24.32 -8.81
CA ASN A 64 -4.26 -23.71 -9.92
C ASN A 64 -5.74 -23.52 -9.53
N ASP A 65 -6.07 -22.31 -9.12
CA ASP A 65 -7.45 -21.88 -8.83
C ASP A 65 -8.24 -21.45 -10.09
N ASN A 66 -7.69 -21.67 -11.28
CA ASN A 66 -8.37 -21.39 -12.54
C ASN A 66 -9.48 -22.44 -12.80
N PRO A 67 -10.77 -22.03 -12.93
CA PRO A 67 -11.88 -22.93 -13.19
C PRO A 67 -11.76 -23.78 -14.45
N LEU A 68 -10.94 -23.36 -15.41
CA LEU A 68 -10.68 -24.08 -16.67
C LEU A 68 -9.56 -25.12 -16.54
N HIS A 69 -8.92 -25.24 -15.38
CA HIS A 69 -7.81 -26.16 -15.18
C HIS A 69 -8.27 -27.46 -14.50
N LYS A 70 -7.70 -28.61 -14.89
CA LYS A 70 -8.01 -29.92 -14.30
C LYS A 70 -7.90 -29.94 -12.77
N ASN A 71 -6.95 -29.20 -12.20
CA ASN A 71 -6.75 -29.13 -10.75
C ASN A 71 -7.88 -28.41 -10.00
N TYR A 72 -8.67 -27.57 -10.66
CA TYR A 72 -9.84 -26.96 -10.03
C TYR A 72 -10.94 -28.00 -9.74
N THR A 73 -11.17 -28.94 -10.65
CA THR A 73 -12.09 -30.07 -10.43
C THR A 73 -11.61 -30.92 -9.26
N THR A 74 -10.31 -31.25 -9.21
CA THR A 74 -9.72 -31.99 -8.10
C THR A 74 -9.89 -31.25 -6.76
N LEU A 75 -9.71 -29.94 -6.76
CA LEU A 75 -9.90 -29.10 -5.56
C LEU A 75 -11.35 -29.14 -5.05
N LEU A 76 -12.34 -29.10 -5.96
CA LEU A 76 -13.75 -29.25 -5.61
C LEU A 76 -14.06 -30.66 -5.07
N GLU A 77 -13.54 -31.72 -5.69
CA GLU A 77 -13.71 -33.11 -5.23
C GLU A 77 -13.12 -33.32 -3.85
N GLN A 78 -11.91 -32.81 -3.61
CA GLN A 78 -11.29 -32.84 -2.27
C GLN A 78 -12.16 -32.12 -1.23
N THR A 79 -12.74 -30.98 -1.58
CA THR A 79 -13.62 -30.23 -0.67
C THR A 79 -14.92 -30.98 -0.40
N ARG A 80 -15.54 -31.61 -1.41
CA ARG A 80 -16.73 -32.48 -1.24
C ARG A 80 -16.44 -33.63 -0.29
N THR A 81 -15.31 -34.30 -0.45
CA THR A 81 -14.89 -35.40 0.42
C THR A 81 -14.76 -34.93 1.87
N ILE A 82 -14.09 -33.81 2.11
CA ILE A 82 -13.94 -33.25 3.46
C ILE A 82 -15.31 -32.94 4.09
N ILE A 83 -16.23 -32.33 3.33
CA ILE A 83 -17.56 -31.97 3.81
C ILE A 83 -18.37 -33.21 4.22
N GLN A 84 -18.35 -34.26 3.41
CA GLN A 84 -19.06 -35.49 3.66
C GLN A 84 -18.49 -36.28 4.85
N GLU A 85 -17.16 -36.46 4.88
CA GLU A 85 -16.48 -37.19 5.94
C GLU A 85 -16.68 -36.54 7.31
N HIS A 86 -16.58 -35.20 7.37
CA HIS A 86 -16.63 -34.45 8.64
C HIS A 86 -17.97 -33.81 8.94
N ARG A 87 -18.98 -33.96 8.07
CA ARG A 87 -20.31 -33.37 8.24
C ARG A 87 -20.24 -31.87 8.54
N ILE A 88 -19.52 -31.13 7.70
CA ILE A 88 -19.24 -29.71 7.90
C ILE A 88 -20.55 -28.91 7.95
N GLU A 89 -20.69 -28.06 8.96
CA GLU A 89 -21.83 -27.18 9.18
C GLU A 89 -21.55 -25.71 8.81
N VAL A 90 -20.27 -25.29 8.83
CA VAL A 90 -19.84 -23.93 8.46
C VAL A 90 -18.55 -24.01 7.66
N ILE A 91 -18.46 -23.24 6.57
CA ILE A 91 -17.20 -23.01 5.86
C ILE A 91 -16.71 -21.61 6.21
N HIS A 92 -15.46 -21.48 6.67
CA HIS A 92 -14.82 -20.21 6.94
C HIS A 92 -13.63 -20.00 6.00
N ALA A 93 -13.79 -19.13 5.02
CA ALA A 93 -12.75 -18.79 4.04
C ALA A 93 -11.92 -17.59 4.51
N HIS A 94 -10.60 -17.69 4.43
CA HIS A 94 -9.67 -16.64 4.89
C HIS A 94 -8.95 -15.89 3.76
N GLN A 95 -9.08 -16.36 2.53
CA GLN A 95 -8.47 -15.76 1.34
C GLN A 95 -9.40 -15.95 0.14
N ILE A 96 -9.14 -15.19 -0.94
CA ILE A 96 -10.03 -15.15 -2.09
C ILE A 96 -10.11 -16.51 -2.82
N ALA A 97 -9.01 -17.28 -2.83
CA ALA A 97 -9.00 -18.63 -3.42
C ALA A 97 -9.93 -19.57 -2.63
N GLY A 98 -9.88 -19.49 -1.28
CA GLY A 98 -10.80 -20.22 -0.40
C GLY A 98 -12.25 -19.79 -0.58
N LEU A 99 -12.53 -18.49 -0.70
CA LEU A 99 -13.87 -17.96 -0.96
C LEU A 99 -14.44 -18.47 -2.29
N LYS A 100 -13.62 -18.57 -3.33
CA LYS A 100 -14.02 -19.06 -4.65
C LYS A 100 -14.50 -20.53 -4.59
N ILE A 101 -13.79 -21.37 -3.87
CA ILE A 101 -14.18 -22.75 -3.64
C ILE A 101 -15.44 -22.82 -2.76
N ALA A 102 -15.47 -22.06 -1.67
CA ALA A 102 -16.60 -22.00 -0.77
C ALA A 102 -17.88 -21.54 -1.50
N ALA A 103 -17.78 -20.55 -2.40
CA ALA A 103 -18.89 -20.04 -3.19
C ALA A 103 -19.57 -21.13 -4.05
N GLN A 104 -18.79 -22.00 -4.67
CA GLN A 104 -19.34 -23.08 -5.49
C GLN A 104 -19.91 -24.22 -4.63
N ILE A 105 -19.18 -24.61 -3.61
CA ILE A 105 -19.55 -25.73 -2.73
C ILE A 105 -20.77 -25.40 -1.86
N SER A 106 -20.89 -24.16 -1.40
CA SER A 106 -22.02 -23.74 -0.56
C SER A 106 -23.38 -23.88 -1.26
N GLN A 107 -23.42 -23.66 -2.56
CA GLN A 107 -24.62 -23.84 -3.36
C GLN A 107 -25.04 -25.33 -3.48
N GLU A 108 -24.04 -26.22 -3.57
CA GLU A 108 -24.25 -27.64 -3.71
C GLU A 108 -24.73 -28.31 -2.40
N PHE A 109 -24.14 -27.95 -1.28
CA PHE A 109 -24.40 -28.57 0.02
C PHE A 109 -25.26 -27.73 0.97
N LEU A 110 -25.67 -26.53 0.57
CA LEU A 110 -26.42 -25.57 1.38
C LEU A 110 -25.74 -25.23 2.72
N ILE A 111 -24.40 -25.21 2.73
CA ILE A 111 -23.61 -24.91 3.91
C ILE A 111 -23.28 -23.40 3.92
N PRO A 112 -23.55 -22.68 5.02
CA PRO A 112 -23.24 -21.27 5.11
C PRO A 112 -21.74 -21.00 5.11
N VAL A 113 -21.37 -19.88 4.48
CA VAL A 113 -19.99 -19.41 4.34
C VAL A 113 -19.80 -18.14 5.14
N VAL A 114 -18.72 -18.10 5.92
CA VAL A 114 -18.15 -16.88 6.50
C VAL A 114 -16.86 -16.55 5.75
N PHE A 115 -16.65 -15.29 5.42
CA PHE A 115 -15.42 -14.83 4.81
C PHE A 115 -14.74 -13.82 5.73
N THR A 116 -13.46 -14.06 6.09
CA THR A 116 -12.63 -13.05 6.76
C THR A 116 -11.81 -12.28 5.75
N ALA A 117 -12.09 -10.98 5.65
CA ALA A 117 -11.32 -10.04 4.86
C ALA A 117 -10.16 -9.48 5.70
N HIS A 118 -8.92 -9.92 5.39
CA HIS A 118 -7.71 -9.55 6.12
C HIS A 118 -7.08 -8.23 5.66
N GLY A 119 -7.63 -7.57 4.62
CA GLY A 119 -7.14 -6.30 4.10
C GLY A 119 -7.95 -5.82 2.91
N MET A 120 -7.43 -4.79 2.23
CA MET A 120 -8.05 -4.16 1.05
C MET A 120 -7.34 -4.53 -0.26
N PHE A 121 -6.44 -5.50 -0.23
CA PHE A 121 -5.57 -5.89 -1.36
C PHE A 121 -6.18 -6.90 -2.33
N TYR A 122 -7.43 -7.30 -2.13
CA TYR A 122 -8.11 -8.26 -3.01
C TYR A 122 -8.49 -7.60 -4.35
N PRO A 123 -8.34 -8.32 -5.50
CA PRO A 123 -8.79 -7.81 -6.78
C PRO A 123 -10.30 -7.51 -6.75
N ARG A 124 -10.67 -6.24 -6.85
CA ARG A 124 -12.04 -5.74 -6.63
C ARG A 124 -13.10 -6.53 -7.41
N ARG A 125 -12.91 -6.68 -8.73
CA ARG A 125 -13.87 -7.39 -9.59
C ARG A 125 -14.04 -8.86 -9.17
N GLN A 126 -12.95 -9.51 -8.79
CA GLN A 126 -12.99 -10.89 -8.36
C GLN A 126 -13.71 -11.02 -7.02
N LEU A 127 -13.42 -10.15 -6.06
CA LEU A 127 -14.11 -10.15 -4.77
C LEU A 127 -15.61 -9.84 -4.95
N GLN A 128 -15.97 -8.84 -5.76
CA GLN A 128 -17.37 -8.50 -6.06
C GLN A 128 -18.16 -9.68 -6.65
N SER A 129 -17.54 -10.52 -7.48
CA SER A 129 -18.21 -11.67 -8.07
C SER A 129 -18.37 -12.87 -7.14
N LEU A 130 -17.69 -12.89 -6.00
CA LEU A 130 -17.65 -14.03 -5.08
C LEU A 130 -18.27 -13.74 -3.71
N ILE A 131 -18.28 -12.47 -3.28
CA ILE A 131 -18.57 -12.11 -1.90
C ILE A 131 -20.02 -12.39 -1.49
N ASP A 132 -20.94 -12.35 -2.43
CA ASP A 132 -22.37 -12.64 -2.18
C ASP A 132 -22.62 -14.12 -1.81
N ALA A 133 -21.64 -15.00 -2.03
CA ALA A 133 -21.69 -16.37 -1.54
C ALA A 133 -21.47 -16.47 -0.03
N ALA A 134 -20.84 -15.48 0.59
CA ALA A 134 -20.71 -15.43 2.04
C ALA A 134 -22.00 -14.90 2.67
N GLN A 135 -22.56 -15.63 3.64
CA GLN A 135 -23.69 -15.16 4.44
C GLN A 135 -23.27 -14.07 5.43
N HIS A 136 -21.97 -14.07 5.81
CA HIS A 136 -21.41 -13.05 6.68
C HIS A 136 -19.93 -12.78 6.35
N VAL A 137 -19.54 -11.51 6.43
CA VAL A 137 -18.15 -11.08 6.25
C VAL A 137 -17.59 -10.54 7.56
N ILE A 138 -16.46 -11.05 7.95
CA ILE A 138 -15.65 -10.52 9.06
C ILE A 138 -14.59 -9.62 8.46
N ALA A 139 -14.61 -8.34 8.83
CA ALA A 139 -13.58 -7.38 8.47
C ALA A 139 -12.64 -7.18 9.67
N VAL A 140 -11.33 -7.31 9.46
CA VAL A 140 -10.36 -7.21 10.56
C VAL A 140 -10.18 -5.80 11.12
N SER A 141 -10.75 -4.79 10.44
CA SER A 141 -10.69 -3.39 10.85
C SER A 141 -11.83 -2.57 10.25
N LEU A 142 -12.05 -1.36 10.77
CA LEU A 142 -13.04 -0.41 10.24
C LEU A 142 -12.77 -0.03 8.77
N PRO A 143 -11.54 0.30 8.34
CA PRO A 143 -11.25 0.58 6.93
C PRO A 143 -11.60 -0.60 6.02
N VAL A 144 -11.28 -1.84 6.42
CA VAL A 144 -11.67 -3.04 5.66
C VAL A 144 -13.19 -3.18 5.58
N ALA A 145 -13.93 -2.96 6.68
CA ALA A 145 -15.39 -3.01 6.66
C ALA A 145 -16.00 -1.93 5.74
N SER A 146 -15.46 -0.72 5.79
CA SER A 146 -15.84 0.37 4.89
C SER A 146 -15.59 0.01 3.43
N TYR A 147 -14.40 -0.52 3.12
CA TYR A 147 -14.04 -0.98 1.78
C TYR A 147 -15.00 -2.05 1.27
N ILE A 148 -15.29 -3.09 2.07
CA ILE A 148 -16.22 -4.17 1.71
C ILE A 148 -17.64 -3.63 1.46
N ASN A 149 -18.09 -2.68 2.26
CA ASN A 149 -19.42 -2.09 2.09
C ASN A 149 -19.47 -1.12 0.91
N THR A 150 -18.57 -0.12 0.86
CA THR A 150 -18.70 0.99 -0.08
C THR A 150 -18.11 0.71 -1.47
N LYS A 151 -17.01 -0.06 -1.52
CA LYS A 151 -16.26 -0.32 -2.77
C LYS A 151 -16.60 -1.67 -3.39
N ILE A 152 -16.86 -2.69 -2.55
CA ILE A 152 -17.27 -4.02 -3.01
C ILE A 152 -18.78 -4.08 -3.18
N GLY A 153 -19.55 -3.34 -2.37
CA GLY A 153 -21.02 -3.26 -2.44
C GLY A 153 -21.73 -4.29 -1.57
N TYR A 154 -21.02 -4.97 -0.65
CA TYR A 154 -21.61 -5.96 0.23
C TYR A 154 -22.41 -5.30 1.37
N SER A 155 -23.55 -5.90 1.75
CA SER A 155 -24.48 -5.32 2.72
C SER A 155 -23.86 -5.09 4.10
N ARG A 156 -23.94 -3.87 4.63
CA ARG A 156 -23.36 -3.46 5.91
C ARG A 156 -23.85 -4.29 7.10
N GLN A 157 -25.10 -4.71 7.08
CA GLN A 157 -25.72 -5.53 8.14
C GLN A 157 -25.10 -6.92 8.27
N ASN A 158 -24.46 -7.42 7.20
CA ASN A 158 -23.80 -8.72 7.16
C ASN A 158 -22.28 -8.60 7.33
N ILE A 159 -21.78 -7.45 7.81
CA ILE A 159 -20.37 -7.23 8.09
C ILE A 159 -20.17 -7.02 9.60
N SER A 160 -19.32 -7.83 10.20
CA SER A 160 -18.79 -7.61 11.56
C SER A 160 -17.35 -7.15 11.51
N VAL A 161 -16.98 -6.18 12.36
CA VAL A 161 -15.57 -5.79 12.57
C VAL A 161 -15.03 -6.60 13.73
N ILE A 162 -14.21 -7.60 13.42
CA ILE A 162 -13.58 -8.48 14.40
C ILE A 162 -12.09 -8.56 14.07
N PRO A 163 -11.20 -8.00 14.91
CA PRO A 163 -9.77 -7.96 14.63
C PRO A 163 -9.14 -9.35 14.68
N ASN A 164 -7.92 -9.46 14.15
CA ASN A 164 -7.12 -10.67 14.33
C ASN A 164 -6.77 -10.87 15.82
N GLY A 165 -7.08 -12.04 16.36
CA GLY A 165 -6.81 -12.38 17.76
C GLY A 165 -5.32 -12.61 18.03
N ILE A 166 -4.88 -12.23 19.23
CA ILE A 166 -3.52 -12.41 19.74
C ILE A 166 -3.54 -13.43 20.87
N ASP A 167 -2.61 -14.39 20.84
CA ASP A 167 -2.36 -15.30 21.97
C ASP A 167 -1.62 -14.53 23.09
N VAL A 168 -2.40 -13.91 23.96
CA VAL A 168 -1.87 -13.07 25.06
C VAL A 168 -1.20 -13.87 26.19
N THR A 169 -1.30 -15.21 26.14
CA THR A 169 -0.59 -16.11 27.06
C THR A 169 0.80 -16.42 26.54
N HIS A 170 0.96 -16.52 25.23
CA HIS A 170 2.24 -16.64 24.55
C HIS A 170 2.96 -15.28 24.50
N PHE A 171 2.31 -14.25 23.96
CA PHE A 171 2.81 -12.87 23.97
C PHE A 171 2.56 -12.20 25.31
N THR A 172 3.36 -12.56 26.29
CA THR A 172 3.28 -12.04 27.67
C THR A 172 4.64 -11.52 28.13
N PRO A 173 4.71 -10.55 29.05
CA PRO A 173 5.98 -10.11 29.62
C PRO A 173 6.75 -11.27 30.24
N ALA A 174 8.07 -11.26 30.09
CA ALA A 174 8.97 -12.20 30.77
C ALA A 174 10.23 -11.48 31.26
N ALA A 175 10.80 -11.94 32.36
CA ALA A 175 11.99 -11.36 32.95
C ALA A 175 13.29 -11.76 32.22
N THR A 176 13.28 -12.87 31.49
CA THR A 176 14.47 -13.40 30.79
C THR A 176 14.20 -13.48 29.30
N SER A 177 15.20 -13.09 28.52
CA SER A 177 15.21 -13.18 27.07
C SER A 177 16.62 -13.49 26.58
N THR A 178 16.72 -14.29 25.53
CA THR A 178 18.00 -14.69 24.93
C THR A 178 18.36 -13.87 23.69
N PHE A 179 17.43 -13.11 23.15
CA PHE A 179 17.61 -12.42 21.87
C PHE A 179 18.74 -11.38 21.90
N ARG A 180 18.90 -10.62 23.01
CA ARG A 180 20.05 -9.70 23.15
C ARG A 180 21.38 -10.45 23.08
N ASN A 181 21.50 -11.60 23.76
CA ASN A 181 22.70 -12.42 23.73
C ASN A 181 22.99 -12.97 22.33
N GLN A 182 21.96 -13.36 21.58
CA GLN A 182 22.09 -13.80 20.17
C GLN A 182 22.63 -12.70 19.28
N LEU A 183 22.30 -11.42 19.57
CA LEU A 183 22.78 -10.24 18.88
C LEU A 183 24.13 -9.71 19.41
N GLY A 184 24.71 -10.34 20.44
CA GLY A 184 25.93 -9.86 21.09
C GLY A 184 25.77 -8.57 21.89
N LEU A 185 24.53 -8.24 22.31
CA LEU A 185 24.19 -7.03 23.04
C LEU A 185 24.11 -7.28 24.54
N THR A 186 24.38 -6.22 25.30
CA THR A 186 24.21 -6.15 26.75
C THR A 186 22.99 -5.29 27.11
N ASP A 187 22.73 -5.08 28.41
CA ASP A 187 21.66 -4.18 28.86
C ASP A 187 22.02 -2.68 28.74
N LYS A 188 23.22 -2.36 28.26
CA LYS A 188 23.67 -0.95 28.08
C LYS A 188 23.22 -0.34 26.75
N GLU A 189 22.93 -1.17 25.76
CA GLU A 189 22.43 -0.73 24.47
C GLU A 189 20.92 -0.55 24.53
N PHE A 190 20.40 0.56 23.99
CA PHE A 190 18.97 0.73 23.74
C PHE A 190 18.58 -0.04 22.48
N LEU A 191 17.81 -1.11 22.64
CA LEU A 191 17.43 -1.99 21.53
C LEU A 191 16.06 -1.60 20.97
N ILE A 192 16.04 -1.13 19.74
CA ILE A 192 14.83 -0.98 18.91
C ILE A 192 14.70 -2.24 18.06
N THR A 193 13.54 -2.87 18.06
CA THR A 193 13.24 -3.98 17.13
C THR A 193 12.16 -3.56 16.15
N LEU A 194 12.48 -3.55 14.87
CA LEU A 194 11.51 -3.39 13.79
C LEU A 194 11.20 -4.76 13.19
N CYS A 195 9.93 -5.17 13.31
CA CYS A 195 9.48 -6.45 12.76
C CYS A 195 8.52 -6.21 11.59
N SER A 196 8.92 -6.65 10.39
CA SER A 196 8.12 -6.47 9.17
C SER A 196 8.55 -7.41 8.05
N ARG A 197 7.63 -7.69 7.13
CA ARG A 197 7.99 -8.25 5.82
C ARG A 197 8.82 -7.21 5.06
N ILE A 198 9.94 -7.62 4.49
CA ILE A 198 10.86 -6.74 3.74
C ILE A 198 10.46 -6.74 2.26
N ALA A 199 9.42 -6.00 1.94
CA ALA A 199 8.87 -5.95 0.59
C ALA A 199 8.06 -4.65 0.39
N TRP A 200 8.11 -4.11 -0.82
CA TRP A 200 7.29 -2.99 -1.31
C TRP A 200 7.41 -1.75 -0.41
N GLY A 201 6.30 -1.05 -0.17
CA GLY A 201 6.29 0.15 0.67
C GLY A 201 6.76 -0.05 2.11
N LYS A 202 6.78 -1.30 2.63
CA LYS A 202 7.32 -1.61 3.97
C LYS A 202 8.84 -1.46 4.02
N THR A 203 9.54 -1.66 2.91
CA THR A 203 10.98 -1.45 2.79
C THR A 203 11.37 -0.02 3.10
N ARG A 204 10.58 0.98 2.64
CA ARG A 204 10.80 2.39 2.95
C ARG A 204 10.67 2.70 4.45
N VAL A 205 9.71 2.10 5.13
CA VAL A 205 9.56 2.27 6.60
C VAL A 205 10.80 1.77 7.34
N ILE A 206 11.39 0.67 6.87
CA ILE A 206 12.64 0.12 7.43
C ILE A 206 13.81 1.06 7.13
N GLU A 207 13.91 1.58 5.91
CA GLU A 207 14.92 2.55 5.49
C GLU A 207 14.87 3.83 6.35
N ASP A 208 13.68 4.41 6.54
CA ASP A 208 13.46 5.58 7.39
C ASP A 208 13.92 5.32 8.85
N ALA A 209 13.61 4.13 9.40
CA ALA A 209 14.03 3.74 10.75
C ALA A 209 15.56 3.54 10.85
N ILE A 210 16.20 2.97 9.81
CA ILE A 210 17.67 2.82 9.73
C ILE A 210 18.33 4.19 9.77
N HIS A 211 17.88 5.16 8.97
CA HIS A 211 18.47 6.50 8.93
C HIS A 211 18.26 7.27 10.24
N ALA A 212 17.10 7.14 10.87
CA ALA A 212 16.84 7.69 12.19
C ALA A 212 17.80 7.11 13.25
N THR A 213 18.01 5.80 13.22
CA THR A 213 18.96 5.13 14.13
C THR A 213 20.39 5.59 13.88
N GLU A 214 20.80 5.75 12.62
CA GLU A 214 22.13 6.28 12.26
C GLU A 214 22.36 7.69 12.83
N ALA A 215 21.35 8.57 12.76
CA ALA A 215 21.43 9.90 13.32
C ALA A 215 21.60 9.87 14.84
N LEU A 216 20.78 9.09 15.54
CA LEU A 216 20.80 8.99 17.01
C LEU A 216 22.01 8.25 17.57
N ALA A 217 22.60 7.33 16.81
CA ALA A 217 23.78 6.57 17.25
C ALA A 217 25.03 7.42 17.47
N ARG A 218 25.02 8.70 17.06
CA ARG A 218 26.10 9.67 17.33
C ARG A 218 26.17 10.05 18.80
N ASP A 219 25.01 10.16 19.45
CA ASP A 219 24.87 10.69 20.81
C ASP A 219 24.33 9.64 21.79
N HIS A 220 23.77 8.52 21.30
CA HIS A 220 23.13 7.49 22.09
C HIS A 220 23.65 6.08 21.73
N ASN A 221 23.72 5.19 22.72
CA ASN A 221 24.08 3.80 22.51
C ASN A 221 22.86 2.98 22.04
N VAL A 222 22.39 3.26 20.82
CA VAL A 222 21.17 2.66 20.22
C VAL A 222 21.54 1.59 19.20
N ARG A 223 20.70 0.56 19.12
CA ARG A 223 20.78 -0.53 18.10
C ARG A 223 19.40 -0.76 17.50
N LEU A 224 19.35 -1.02 16.20
CA LEU A 224 18.13 -1.41 15.49
C LEU A 224 18.25 -2.83 14.97
N ALA A 225 17.48 -3.75 15.56
CA ALA A 225 17.29 -5.09 14.99
C ALA A 225 16.18 -5.05 13.94
N VAL A 226 16.48 -5.48 12.71
CA VAL A 226 15.51 -5.61 11.62
C VAL A 226 15.13 -7.07 11.46
N VAL A 227 13.95 -7.42 11.98
CA VAL A 227 13.42 -8.79 11.98
C VAL A 227 12.46 -8.95 10.82
N GLY A 228 12.79 -9.84 9.90
CA GLY A 228 11.95 -10.13 8.74
C GLY A 228 12.73 -10.58 7.52
N SER A 229 12.00 -10.95 6.48
CA SER A 229 12.56 -11.32 5.18
C SER A 229 11.63 -10.92 4.05
N GLY A 230 12.14 -10.91 2.82
CA GLY A 230 11.36 -10.64 1.63
C GLY A 230 12.23 -10.32 0.43
N PRO A 231 11.61 -9.98 -0.71
CA PRO A 231 12.33 -9.68 -1.95
C PRO A 231 13.41 -8.62 -1.82
N ASP A 232 13.18 -7.61 -0.94
CA ASP A 232 14.08 -6.47 -0.78
C ASP A 232 15.12 -6.67 0.34
N SER A 233 15.26 -7.89 0.89
CA SER A 233 16.21 -8.19 1.97
C SER A 233 17.65 -7.85 1.59
N GLY A 234 18.05 -8.11 0.33
CA GLY A 234 19.38 -7.77 -0.18
C GLY A 234 19.68 -6.26 -0.09
N PHE A 235 18.70 -5.43 -0.42
CA PHE A 235 18.81 -3.97 -0.31
C PHE A 235 19.00 -3.54 1.17
N ILE A 236 18.19 -4.06 2.09
CA ILE A 236 18.29 -3.73 3.52
C ILE A 236 19.63 -4.18 4.11
N HIS A 237 20.15 -5.36 3.72
CA HIS A 237 21.48 -5.81 4.16
C HIS A 237 22.59 -4.90 3.64
N ALA A 238 22.53 -4.47 2.37
CA ALA A 238 23.50 -3.54 1.80
C ALA A 238 23.46 -2.18 2.51
N LEU A 239 22.25 -1.65 2.77
CA LEU A 239 22.06 -0.40 3.50
C LEU A 239 22.60 -0.50 4.94
N ALA A 240 22.28 -1.57 5.67
CA ALA A 240 22.80 -1.83 7.01
C ALA A 240 24.34 -1.87 7.03
N THR A 241 24.96 -2.60 6.09
CA THR A 241 26.42 -2.68 5.96
C THR A 241 27.04 -1.30 5.73
N MET A 242 26.44 -0.48 4.88
CA MET A 242 26.92 0.87 4.59
C MET A 242 26.82 1.78 5.82
N VAL A 243 25.68 1.73 6.52
CA VAL A 243 25.44 2.53 7.74
C VAL A 243 26.39 2.10 8.86
N ASN A 244 26.53 0.80 9.12
CA ASN A 244 27.45 0.26 10.13
C ASN A 244 28.91 0.66 9.88
N ARG A 245 29.35 0.62 8.61
CA ARG A 245 30.69 1.10 8.23
C ARG A 245 30.88 2.58 8.55
N ARG A 246 29.88 3.43 8.28
CA ARG A 246 29.95 4.87 8.61
C ARG A 246 29.95 5.12 10.11
N ALA A 247 29.17 4.35 10.86
CA ALA A 247 29.10 4.44 12.32
C ALA A 247 30.33 3.85 13.04
N GLY A 248 31.14 3.04 12.35
CA GLY A 248 32.31 2.35 12.93
C GLY A 248 31.94 1.18 13.87
N ASN A 249 30.67 0.81 13.95
CA ASN A 249 30.17 -0.32 14.73
C ASN A 249 28.83 -0.82 14.18
N ASP A 250 28.37 -2.00 14.64
CA ASP A 250 27.13 -2.62 14.17
C ASP A 250 25.92 -2.04 14.91
N ILE A 251 25.39 -0.92 14.39
CA ILE A 251 24.17 -0.26 14.91
C ILE A 251 22.90 -0.79 14.28
N ILE A 252 22.97 -1.34 13.07
CA ILE A 252 21.86 -1.95 12.36
C ILE A 252 22.12 -3.45 12.25
N LEU A 253 21.18 -4.26 12.74
CA LEU A 253 21.31 -5.71 12.91
C LEU A 253 20.20 -6.45 12.16
N PRO A 254 20.34 -6.73 10.84
CA PRO A 254 19.39 -7.57 10.10
C PRO A 254 19.47 -9.01 10.58
N THR A 255 18.36 -9.56 11.10
CA THR A 255 18.33 -10.90 11.70
C THR A 255 17.75 -11.96 10.78
N GLY A 256 17.09 -11.55 9.69
CA GLY A 256 16.23 -12.45 8.92
C GLY A 256 14.87 -12.69 9.58
N ALA A 257 14.09 -13.61 9.03
CA ALA A 257 12.78 -13.95 9.56
C ALA A 257 12.89 -14.83 10.81
N LEU A 258 12.11 -14.52 11.82
CA LEU A 258 11.91 -15.37 13.00
C LEU A 258 10.55 -16.07 12.88
N LEU A 259 10.50 -17.39 13.12
CA LEU A 259 9.24 -18.13 13.17
C LEU A 259 8.39 -17.71 14.38
N ASP A 260 9.06 -17.38 15.47
CA ASP A 260 8.45 -16.84 16.69
C ASP A 260 9.22 -15.60 17.15
N PRO A 261 8.64 -14.41 17.04
CA PRO A 261 9.30 -13.16 17.40
C PRO A 261 9.14 -12.76 18.87
N VAL A 262 8.50 -13.59 19.73
CA VAL A 262 8.16 -13.24 21.11
C VAL A 262 9.40 -12.84 21.93
N ASP A 263 10.51 -13.54 21.73
CA ASP A 263 11.75 -13.27 22.45
C ASP A 263 12.41 -11.96 21.98
N ALA A 264 12.29 -11.63 20.71
CA ALA A 264 12.72 -10.34 20.18
C ALA A 264 11.91 -9.20 20.80
N TYR A 265 10.58 -9.33 20.90
CA TYR A 265 9.76 -8.30 21.56
C TYR A 265 10.13 -8.16 23.03
N ARG A 266 10.25 -9.26 23.78
CA ARG A 266 10.62 -9.23 25.21
C ARG A 266 11.96 -8.57 25.47
N SER A 267 12.91 -8.70 24.55
CA SER A 267 14.26 -8.15 24.65
C SER A 267 14.33 -6.66 24.34
N SER A 268 13.36 -6.12 23.62
CA SER A 268 13.38 -4.74 23.09
C SER A 268 13.05 -3.72 24.16
N ASP A 269 13.63 -2.55 24.04
CA ASP A 269 13.22 -1.34 24.78
C ASP A 269 12.09 -0.61 24.03
N LEU A 270 12.07 -0.73 22.69
CA LEU A 270 11.06 -0.17 21.81
C LEU A 270 10.82 -1.12 20.63
N VAL A 271 9.57 -1.28 20.23
CA VAL A 271 9.22 -2.05 19.03
C VAL A 271 8.58 -1.14 17.97
N VAL A 272 8.95 -1.34 16.72
CA VAL A 272 8.33 -0.70 15.56
C VAL A 272 7.59 -1.75 14.75
N GLY A 273 6.33 -1.51 14.45
CA GLY A 273 5.52 -2.44 13.64
C GLY A 273 4.08 -2.00 13.47
N THR A 274 3.33 -2.77 12.70
CA THR A 274 1.91 -2.50 12.39
C THR A 274 1.02 -3.67 12.77
N ALA A 275 -0.27 -3.45 12.80
CA ALA A 275 -1.29 -4.48 12.93
C ALA A 275 -0.94 -5.49 14.04
N ARG A 276 -0.78 -6.76 13.65
CA ARG A 276 -0.48 -7.86 14.56
C ARG A 276 0.84 -7.67 15.32
N VAL A 277 1.91 -7.20 14.67
CA VAL A 277 3.22 -6.93 15.30
C VAL A 277 3.08 -5.93 16.45
N ALA A 278 2.35 -4.83 16.22
CA ALA A 278 2.09 -3.85 17.25
C ALA A 278 1.32 -4.44 18.44
N LEU A 279 0.29 -5.24 18.18
CA LEU A 279 -0.52 -5.89 19.21
C LEU A 279 0.29 -6.91 20.03
N GLU A 280 1.11 -7.72 19.39
CA GLU A 280 1.99 -8.72 20.04
C GLU A 280 3.01 -8.06 20.95
N ALA A 281 3.67 -7.00 20.47
CA ALA A 281 4.64 -6.25 21.26
C ALA A 281 3.99 -5.53 22.46
N MET A 282 2.82 -4.89 22.25
CA MET A 282 2.04 -4.28 23.34
C MET A 282 1.55 -5.34 24.35
N SER A 283 1.23 -6.55 23.88
CA SER A 283 0.90 -7.69 24.76
C SER A 283 2.09 -8.13 25.61
N CYS A 284 3.32 -8.00 25.08
CA CYS A 284 4.56 -8.21 25.84
C CYS A 284 4.93 -7.01 26.75
N SER A 285 4.04 -6.04 26.91
CA SER A 285 4.28 -4.80 27.68
C SER A 285 5.48 -3.99 27.16
N LYS A 286 5.59 -3.83 25.84
CA LYS A 286 6.64 -3.01 25.23
C LYS A 286 6.05 -1.71 24.67
N PRO A 287 6.78 -0.58 24.75
CA PRO A 287 6.46 0.60 23.99
C PRO A 287 6.45 0.27 22.50
N VAL A 288 5.50 0.83 21.76
CA VAL A 288 5.35 0.57 20.32
C VAL A 288 5.21 1.87 19.56
N ILE A 289 6.01 2.04 18.52
CA ILE A 289 5.75 2.98 17.46
C ILE A 289 5.01 2.25 16.34
N ALA A 290 3.77 2.64 16.13
CA ALA A 290 2.95 2.07 15.07
C ALA A 290 3.23 2.79 13.75
N ALA A 291 3.91 2.09 12.83
CA ALA A 291 4.32 2.63 11.54
C ALA A 291 4.30 1.55 10.46
N GLY A 292 3.69 1.83 9.32
CA GLY A 292 3.57 0.94 8.18
C GLY A 292 3.58 1.69 6.85
N ASN A 293 3.46 0.93 5.77
CA ASN A 293 3.42 1.50 4.41
C ASN A 293 2.15 2.33 4.14
N ALA A 294 1.09 2.12 4.90
CA ALA A 294 -0.15 2.87 4.77
C ALA A 294 -0.21 4.08 5.71
N GLY A 295 0.69 4.18 6.71
CA GLY A 295 0.73 5.36 7.56
C GLY A 295 1.64 5.25 8.78
N TYR A 296 1.92 6.41 9.36
CA TYR A 296 2.71 6.60 10.57
C TYR A 296 1.82 7.14 11.69
N VAL A 297 1.53 6.32 12.68
CA VAL A 297 0.73 6.70 13.87
C VAL A 297 1.63 7.30 14.96
N GLY A 298 2.89 6.87 15.03
CA GLY A 298 3.85 7.25 16.08
C GLY A 298 3.73 6.39 17.33
N LEU A 299 4.21 6.94 18.47
CA LEU A 299 4.20 6.24 19.75
C LEU A 299 2.75 6.00 20.23
N VAL A 300 2.41 4.72 20.44
CA VAL A 300 1.08 4.33 20.93
C VAL A 300 0.98 4.61 22.43
N THR A 301 -0.04 5.36 22.83
CA THR A 301 -0.37 5.69 24.21
C THR A 301 -1.80 5.26 24.53
N PRO A 302 -2.22 5.19 25.80
CA PRO A 302 -3.62 4.92 26.13
C PRO A 302 -4.61 5.93 25.53
N GLU A 303 -4.18 7.18 25.34
CA GLU A 303 -5.00 8.29 24.84
C GLU A 303 -5.24 8.19 23.33
N ASN A 304 -4.22 7.74 22.56
CA ASN A 304 -4.34 7.57 21.10
C ASN A 304 -4.65 6.12 20.68
N PHE A 305 -4.77 5.18 21.63
CA PHE A 305 -5.00 3.75 21.33
C PHE A 305 -6.21 3.51 20.42
N ALA A 306 -7.30 4.23 20.67
CA ALA A 306 -8.52 4.10 19.89
C ALA A 306 -8.34 4.56 18.44
N SER A 307 -7.71 5.71 18.23
CA SER A 307 -7.42 6.22 16.90
C SER A 307 -6.35 5.35 16.19
N ALA A 308 -5.34 4.86 16.90
CA ALA A 308 -4.38 3.89 16.36
C ALA A 308 -5.07 2.60 15.91
N TRP A 309 -6.02 2.09 16.72
CA TRP A 309 -6.80 0.91 16.36
C TRP A 309 -7.69 1.14 15.14
N SER A 310 -8.36 2.30 15.04
CA SER A 310 -9.20 2.61 13.87
C SER A 310 -8.43 2.56 12.54
N LEU A 311 -7.11 2.74 12.57
CA LEU A 311 -6.17 2.66 11.45
C LEU A 311 -5.40 1.33 11.41
N TYR A 312 -5.82 0.38 12.23
CA TYR A 312 -5.16 -0.90 12.42
C TYR A 312 -3.65 -0.77 12.67
N PHE A 313 -3.30 0.20 13.55
CA PHE A 313 -1.92 0.51 13.94
C PHE A 313 -1.00 0.80 12.75
N GLY A 314 -1.48 1.56 11.77
CA GLY A 314 -0.70 2.00 10.60
C GLY A 314 -0.64 1.01 9.43
N ASP A 315 -1.43 -0.07 9.47
CA ASP A 315 -1.53 -1.03 8.34
C ASP A 315 -2.62 -0.65 7.32
N HIS A 316 -3.51 0.27 7.69
CA HIS A 316 -4.58 0.79 6.83
C HIS A 316 -4.49 2.30 6.75
N ASP A 317 -5.00 2.83 5.64
CA ASP A 317 -4.84 4.20 5.17
C ASP A 317 -4.81 5.30 6.24
N PHE A 318 -3.69 6.00 6.30
CA PHE A 318 -3.47 7.17 7.11
C PHE A 318 -2.76 8.26 6.31
N LEU A 319 -3.09 9.53 6.57
CA LEU A 319 -2.62 10.69 5.81
C LEU A 319 -1.12 11.03 6.03
N THR A 320 -0.45 10.33 6.93
CA THR A 320 0.89 10.68 7.38
C THR A 320 1.89 9.56 7.07
N ASN A 321 2.80 9.78 6.14
CA ASN A 321 3.84 8.83 5.81
C ASN A 321 4.95 8.78 6.87
N SER A 322 5.69 7.65 6.94
CA SER A 322 6.93 7.58 7.70
C SER A 322 7.98 8.52 7.10
N SER A 323 8.90 8.98 7.94
CA SER A 323 10.14 9.64 7.53
C SER A 323 11.20 9.43 8.60
N ALA A 324 12.48 9.51 8.20
CA ALA A 324 13.59 9.40 9.14
C ALA A 324 13.47 10.40 10.29
N THR A 325 13.09 11.66 10.00
CA THR A 325 12.93 12.71 11.04
C THR A 325 11.82 12.38 12.05
N ARG A 326 10.72 11.76 11.63
CA ARG A 326 9.64 11.35 12.55
C ARG A 326 10.09 10.22 13.45
N PHE A 327 10.75 9.22 12.88
CA PHE A 327 11.34 8.14 13.68
C PHE A 327 12.41 8.67 14.63
N GLU A 328 13.28 9.56 14.17
CA GLU A 328 14.30 10.19 15.01
C GLU A 328 13.66 10.90 16.22
N THR A 329 12.64 11.72 15.97
CA THR A 329 11.91 12.43 17.05
C THR A 329 11.27 11.46 18.04
N ASP A 330 10.55 10.44 17.58
CA ASP A 330 9.87 9.51 18.48
C ASP A 330 10.85 8.55 19.18
N PHE A 331 11.91 8.09 18.50
CA PHE A 331 12.98 7.28 19.10
C PHE A 331 13.68 8.06 20.21
N GLN A 332 14.09 9.30 19.93
CA GLN A 332 14.75 10.17 20.88
C GLN A 332 13.89 10.37 22.14
N ARG A 333 12.61 10.66 21.98
CA ARG A 333 11.68 10.82 23.14
C ARG A 333 11.66 9.58 24.03
N VAL A 334 11.63 8.37 23.44
CA VAL A 334 11.60 7.13 24.24
C VAL A 334 12.97 6.85 24.87
N ILE A 335 14.07 7.11 24.17
CA ILE A 335 15.44 7.00 24.70
C ILE A 335 15.63 7.95 25.88
N GLU A 336 15.09 9.17 25.83
CA GLU A 336 15.15 10.19 26.88
C GLU A 336 14.18 9.92 28.04
N GLY A 337 13.46 8.80 28.03
CA GLY A 337 12.64 8.34 29.14
C GLY A 337 11.15 8.64 29.04
N VAL A 338 10.64 9.12 27.90
CA VAL A 338 9.19 9.22 27.68
C VAL A 338 8.62 7.82 27.54
N GLN A 339 7.91 7.35 28.56
CA GLN A 339 7.29 6.02 28.56
C GLN A 339 5.76 6.15 28.57
N PRO A 340 5.05 5.47 27.63
CA PRO A 340 3.59 5.35 27.73
C PRO A 340 3.20 4.44 28.89
N ASP A 341 1.97 4.53 29.37
CA ASP A 341 1.44 3.57 30.35
C ASP A 341 1.25 2.17 29.70
N VAL A 342 2.38 1.46 29.54
CA VAL A 342 2.42 0.14 28.87
C VAL A 342 1.50 -0.88 29.56
N PRO A 343 1.42 -0.95 30.92
CA PRO A 343 0.47 -1.82 31.59
C PRO A 343 -0.99 -1.54 31.22
N LYS A 344 -1.38 -0.27 31.06
CA LYS A 344 -2.73 0.12 30.63
C LYS A 344 -2.98 -0.27 29.18
N ILE A 345 -1.98 -0.06 28.29
CA ILE A 345 -2.05 -0.49 26.88
C ILE A 345 -2.22 -2.02 26.80
N ARG A 346 -1.43 -2.79 27.56
CA ARG A 346 -1.55 -4.26 27.60
C ARG A 346 -2.96 -4.68 28.04
N ARG A 347 -3.54 -4.05 29.06
CA ARG A 347 -4.92 -4.34 29.48
C ARG A 347 -5.94 -4.10 28.34
N LEU A 348 -5.74 -3.06 27.52
CA LEU A 348 -6.59 -2.80 26.34
C LEU A 348 -6.41 -3.91 25.29
N VAL A 349 -5.18 -4.33 25.01
CA VAL A 349 -4.91 -5.42 24.08
C VAL A 349 -5.55 -6.73 24.57
N VAL A 350 -5.34 -7.12 25.82
CA VAL A 350 -5.91 -8.35 26.41
C VAL A 350 -7.44 -8.32 26.34
N LYS A 351 -8.05 -7.18 26.66
CA LYS A 351 -9.51 -7.02 26.69
C LYS A 351 -10.15 -7.15 25.30
N HIS A 352 -9.52 -6.58 24.27
CA HIS A 352 -10.16 -6.41 22.96
C HIS A 352 -9.59 -7.31 21.85
N PHE A 353 -8.36 -7.79 22.03
CA PHE A 353 -7.63 -8.53 20.98
C PHE A 353 -7.17 -9.93 21.44
N SER A 354 -7.47 -10.35 22.67
CA SER A 354 -7.14 -11.75 23.04
C SER A 354 -7.85 -12.72 22.10
N VAL A 355 -7.18 -13.79 21.72
CA VAL A 355 -7.75 -14.81 20.83
C VAL A 355 -9.03 -15.41 21.43
N GLU A 356 -9.13 -15.52 22.75
CA GLU A 356 -10.33 -16.01 23.44
C GLU A 356 -11.52 -15.07 23.23
N HIS A 357 -11.30 -13.75 23.30
CA HIS A 357 -12.36 -12.75 23.05
C HIS A 357 -12.78 -12.78 21.59
N VAL A 358 -11.82 -12.70 20.68
CA VAL A 358 -12.06 -12.75 19.23
C VAL A 358 -12.75 -14.03 18.80
N THR A 359 -12.38 -15.18 19.37
CA THR A 359 -13.01 -16.47 19.07
C THR A 359 -14.47 -16.49 19.50
N LYS A 360 -14.82 -15.93 20.66
CA LYS A 360 -16.21 -15.81 21.11
C LYS A 360 -17.03 -15.00 20.11
N ASP A 361 -16.43 -13.94 19.61
CA ASP A 361 -17.07 -13.08 18.65
C ASP A 361 -17.33 -13.79 17.30
N ILE A 362 -16.35 -14.53 16.81
CA ILE A 362 -16.48 -15.32 15.58
C ILE A 362 -17.46 -16.47 15.77
N GLU A 363 -17.45 -17.13 16.92
CA GLU A 363 -18.41 -18.19 17.27
C GLU A 363 -19.86 -17.67 17.25
N GLN A 364 -20.11 -16.45 17.74
CA GLN A 364 -21.43 -15.82 17.63
C GLN A 364 -21.87 -15.60 16.18
N VAL A 365 -20.93 -15.20 15.29
CA VAL A 365 -21.23 -15.11 13.86
C VAL A 365 -21.67 -16.48 13.30
N TYR A 366 -20.98 -17.57 13.67
CA TYR A 366 -21.38 -18.91 13.24
C TYR A 366 -22.78 -19.29 13.73
N TYR A 367 -23.09 -19.03 15.00
CA TYR A 367 -24.42 -19.33 15.54
C TYR A 367 -25.51 -18.47 14.90
N GLN A 368 -25.22 -17.21 14.60
CA GLN A 368 -26.16 -16.32 13.93
C GLN A 368 -26.52 -16.82 12.52
N ILE A 369 -25.54 -17.17 11.70
CA ILE A 369 -25.79 -17.63 10.32
C ILE A 369 -26.46 -19.01 10.27
N LEU A 370 -26.33 -19.82 11.34
CA LEU A 370 -26.99 -21.10 11.52
C LEU A 370 -28.40 -20.97 12.16
N GLY A 371 -28.84 -19.76 12.49
CA GLY A 371 -30.11 -19.54 13.18
C GLY A 371 -30.17 -20.07 14.62
N LEU A 372 -29.01 -20.26 15.25
CA LEU A 372 -28.86 -20.79 16.60
C LEU A 372 -28.76 -19.70 17.68
N SER A 373 -28.67 -18.44 17.29
CA SER A 373 -28.62 -17.26 18.16
C SER A 373 -29.67 -16.25 17.74
N HIS A 374 -30.42 -15.71 18.70
CA HIS A 374 -31.43 -14.68 18.49
C HIS A 374 -31.02 -13.28 18.95
N GLU A 375 -29.83 -13.11 19.50
CA GLU A 375 -29.35 -11.79 19.95
C GLU A 375 -28.81 -11.00 18.75
N PRO A 376 -29.45 -9.84 18.42
CA PRO A 376 -28.89 -8.94 17.43
C PRO A 376 -27.57 -8.34 17.98
N ARG A 377 -26.49 -8.50 17.26
CA ARG A 377 -25.20 -7.99 17.68
C ARG A 377 -25.13 -6.47 17.49
N THR A 378 -25.03 -5.76 18.59
CA THR A 378 -24.45 -4.43 18.60
C THR A 378 -22.94 -4.59 18.38
N LEU A 379 -22.40 -3.93 17.36
CA LEU A 379 -20.96 -3.79 17.19
C LEU A 379 -20.36 -3.26 18.51
N SER A 380 -19.77 -4.12 19.30
CA SER A 380 -19.09 -3.71 20.52
C SER A 380 -17.71 -3.15 20.19
N MET A 381 -17.70 -1.99 19.54
CA MET A 381 -16.58 -1.08 19.67
C MET A 381 -16.84 -0.28 20.96
N PRO A 382 -16.09 -0.48 22.04
CA PRO A 382 -16.32 0.23 23.32
C PRO A 382 -15.78 1.66 23.32
N ILE A 383 -15.73 2.30 22.16
CA ILE A 383 -15.16 3.64 22.03
C ILE A 383 -16.06 4.40 21.04
N ASP A 384 -16.59 5.55 21.50
CA ASP A 384 -17.14 6.59 20.63
C ASP A 384 -16.06 7.05 19.66
N VAL A 385 -15.92 6.34 18.53
CA VAL A 385 -15.16 6.87 17.41
C VAL A 385 -16.07 7.93 16.79
N PRO A 386 -15.61 9.17 16.66
CA PRO A 386 -16.37 10.18 15.94
C PRO A 386 -16.74 9.58 14.58
N GLN A 387 -18.03 9.54 14.26
CA GLN A 387 -18.49 9.12 12.95
C GLN A 387 -17.91 10.13 11.95
N ILE A 388 -16.82 9.76 11.28
CA ILE A 388 -16.39 10.44 10.08
C ILE A 388 -17.37 9.95 9.01
N SER A 389 -18.49 10.65 8.89
CA SER A 389 -19.39 10.49 7.76
C SER A 389 -18.59 10.77 6.49
N PRO A 390 -18.65 9.92 5.47
CA PRO A 390 -18.19 10.31 4.15
C PRO A 390 -19.08 11.48 3.74
N ARG A 391 -18.58 12.71 3.79
CA ARG A 391 -19.23 13.82 3.09
C ARG A 391 -19.08 13.52 1.61
N GLU A 392 -20.19 13.18 0.97
CA GLU A 392 -20.30 13.33 -0.47
C GLU A 392 -20.06 14.80 -0.81
N VAL A 393 -18.88 15.08 -1.33
CA VAL A 393 -18.57 16.40 -1.90
C VAL A 393 -18.95 16.32 -3.36
N PRO A 394 -19.98 17.06 -3.81
CA PRO A 394 -20.31 17.13 -5.21
C PRO A 394 -19.11 17.64 -6.02
N PRO A 395 -18.93 17.20 -7.27
CA PRO A 395 -17.77 17.59 -8.10
C PRO A 395 -17.59 19.10 -8.31
N GLU A 396 -18.61 19.89 -8.04
CA GLU A 396 -18.60 21.36 -8.26
C GLU A 396 -18.07 22.19 -7.07
N THR A 397 -17.79 21.60 -5.91
CA THR A 397 -17.37 22.34 -4.71
C THR A 397 -15.87 22.42 -4.47
N LEU A 398 -15.03 21.96 -5.40
CA LEU A 398 -13.58 22.17 -5.35
C LEU A 398 -13.24 23.63 -5.75
N ARG A 399 -13.62 24.60 -4.91
CA ARG A 399 -13.12 25.97 -5.04
C ARG A 399 -11.70 26.03 -4.49
N PRO A 400 -10.78 26.73 -5.17
CA PRO A 400 -9.42 26.89 -4.67
C PRO A 400 -9.45 27.68 -3.34
N THR A 401 -9.12 27.03 -2.23
CA THR A 401 -8.77 27.73 -1.00
C THR A 401 -7.38 28.33 -1.18
N ARG A 402 -7.20 29.60 -0.91
CA ARG A 402 -5.93 30.33 -1.09
C ARG A 402 -4.82 29.91 -0.11
N ASP A 403 -5.16 29.15 0.92
CA ASP A 403 -4.22 28.71 1.96
C ASP A 403 -3.91 27.21 1.80
N VAL A 404 -2.71 26.90 1.33
CA VAL A 404 -2.17 25.54 1.32
C VAL A 404 -1.65 25.24 2.72
N PRO A 405 -2.10 24.16 3.40
CA PRO A 405 -1.61 23.80 4.73
C PRO A 405 -0.08 23.60 4.74
N ALA A 406 0.56 23.94 5.84
CA ALA A 406 2.02 23.84 6.00
C ALA A 406 2.57 22.42 5.81
N ASP A 407 1.74 21.38 5.98
CA ASP A 407 2.08 19.95 5.84
C ASP A 407 1.65 19.34 4.50
N SER A 408 1.49 20.14 3.44
CA SER A 408 1.13 19.61 2.12
C SER A 408 2.26 18.74 1.53
N PRO A 409 1.95 17.59 0.89
CA PRO A 409 2.97 16.72 0.30
C PRO A 409 3.76 17.42 -0.80
N LEU A 410 5.06 17.14 -0.88
CA LEU A 410 5.91 17.69 -1.93
C LEU A 410 5.53 17.08 -3.29
N VAL A 411 5.44 17.92 -4.31
CA VAL A 411 5.29 17.49 -5.70
C VAL A 411 6.55 17.83 -6.49
N SER A 412 7.16 16.80 -7.11
CA SER A 412 8.28 16.97 -8.05
C SER A 412 7.74 17.01 -9.48
N VAL A 413 7.93 18.12 -10.17
CA VAL A 413 7.58 18.26 -11.59
C VAL A 413 8.82 17.96 -12.43
N VAL A 414 8.78 16.90 -13.23
CA VAL A 414 9.90 16.43 -14.06
C VAL A 414 9.73 16.93 -15.50
N ILE A 415 10.76 17.60 -16.02
CA ILE A 415 10.77 18.26 -17.33
C ILE A 415 12.02 17.82 -18.10
N PRO A 416 11.95 16.81 -18.98
CA PRO A 416 13.04 16.53 -19.93
C PRO A 416 13.08 17.61 -21.00
N THR A 417 14.25 18.03 -21.40
CA THR A 417 14.42 19.06 -22.44
C THR A 417 15.65 18.81 -23.31
N PHE A 418 15.56 19.17 -24.59
CA PHE A 418 16.69 19.13 -25.52
C PHE A 418 16.52 20.22 -26.58
N ASN A 419 17.43 21.22 -26.58
CA ASN A 419 17.45 22.33 -27.55
C ASN A 419 16.10 23.08 -27.68
N ARG A 420 15.49 23.46 -26.54
CA ARG A 420 14.15 24.09 -26.48
C ARG A 420 14.07 25.29 -25.53
N ALA A 421 15.14 26.05 -25.36
CA ALA A 421 15.22 27.15 -24.40
C ALA A 421 14.03 28.14 -24.46
N GLY A 422 13.53 28.45 -25.67
CA GLY A 422 12.38 29.38 -25.87
C GLY A 422 11.08 28.83 -25.28
N TYR A 423 10.73 27.60 -25.63
CA TYR A 423 9.51 26.93 -25.13
C TYR A 423 9.62 26.61 -23.64
N LEU A 424 10.78 26.11 -23.19
CA LEU A 424 11.02 25.80 -21.80
C LEU A 424 10.83 27.03 -20.88
N LYS A 425 11.16 28.22 -21.34
CA LYS A 425 10.91 29.45 -20.59
C LYS A 425 9.41 29.65 -20.34
N GLU A 426 8.56 29.48 -21.35
CA GLU A 426 7.10 29.61 -21.21
C GLU A 426 6.54 28.49 -20.29
N CYS A 427 7.01 27.27 -20.45
CA CYS A 427 6.70 26.15 -19.58
C CYS A 427 6.99 26.49 -18.10
N LEU A 428 8.21 26.92 -17.78
CA LEU A 428 8.65 27.28 -16.43
C LEU A 428 7.84 28.46 -15.84
N GLU A 429 7.50 29.46 -16.65
CA GLU A 429 6.64 30.56 -16.23
C GLU A 429 5.21 30.10 -15.92
N SER A 430 4.70 29.06 -16.59
CA SER A 430 3.41 28.46 -16.27
C SER A 430 3.45 27.69 -14.94
N LEU A 431 4.54 26.99 -14.65
CA LEU A 431 4.74 26.29 -13.39
C LEU A 431 4.96 27.23 -12.21
N LYS A 432 5.61 28.38 -12.42
CA LYS A 432 5.73 29.45 -11.42
C LYS A 432 4.35 29.95 -10.95
N LYS A 433 3.35 29.94 -11.84
CA LYS A 433 1.96 30.36 -11.57
C LYS A 433 1.10 29.30 -10.86
N GLN A 434 1.61 28.08 -10.65
CA GLN A 434 0.83 27.05 -9.96
C GLN A 434 0.39 27.53 -8.57
N THR A 435 -0.84 27.22 -8.19
CA THR A 435 -1.43 27.56 -6.89
C THR A 435 -0.98 26.63 -5.79
N TYR A 436 -0.51 25.43 -6.12
CA TYR A 436 -0.04 24.42 -5.18
C TYR A 436 1.40 24.67 -4.70
N ARG A 437 1.67 24.42 -3.43
CA ARG A 437 3.01 24.37 -2.80
C ARG A 437 3.01 23.27 -1.72
N PRO A 438 4.16 22.62 -1.40
CA PRO A 438 5.51 22.86 -1.96
C PRO A 438 5.71 22.19 -3.33
N LEU A 439 6.56 22.81 -4.17
CA LEU A 439 6.92 22.29 -5.49
C LEU A 439 8.44 22.17 -5.66
N GLU A 440 8.89 21.05 -6.22
CA GLU A 440 10.22 20.83 -6.74
C GLU A 440 10.16 20.75 -8.28
N ILE A 441 10.90 21.58 -8.97
CA ILE A 441 11.00 21.57 -10.44
C ILE A 441 12.33 20.93 -10.82
N ILE A 442 12.27 19.84 -11.58
CA ILE A 442 13.46 19.09 -12.02
C ILE A 442 13.54 19.18 -13.53
N VAL A 443 14.49 19.98 -14.00
CA VAL A 443 14.81 20.10 -15.44
C VAL A 443 15.95 19.15 -15.75
N VAL A 444 15.69 18.14 -16.57
CA VAL A 444 16.73 17.23 -17.07
C VAL A 444 17.06 17.61 -18.50
N ASP A 445 18.19 18.20 -18.68
CA ASP A 445 18.70 18.66 -19.98
C ASP A 445 19.47 17.52 -20.66
N ASP A 446 18.94 17.01 -21.75
CA ASP A 446 19.50 15.91 -22.53
C ASP A 446 20.65 16.36 -23.44
N ALA A 447 21.63 17.08 -22.86
CA ALA A 447 22.82 17.64 -23.50
C ALA A 447 22.50 18.72 -24.55
N SER A 448 21.64 19.69 -24.24
CA SER A 448 21.37 20.84 -25.11
C SER A 448 22.64 21.63 -25.45
N THR A 449 22.65 22.14 -26.66
CA THR A 449 23.72 22.99 -27.22
C THR A 449 23.30 24.45 -27.41
N ASP A 450 22.00 24.74 -27.17
CA ASP A 450 21.46 26.09 -27.18
C ASP A 450 21.64 26.79 -25.82
N ASN A 451 20.97 27.90 -25.58
CA ASN A 451 21.06 28.67 -24.34
C ASN A 451 20.19 28.11 -23.17
N THR A 452 19.74 26.84 -23.23
CA THR A 452 18.91 26.21 -22.20
C THR A 452 19.53 26.34 -20.81
N GLU A 453 20.80 25.98 -20.63
CA GLU A 453 21.50 26.01 -19.33
C GLU A 453 21.49 27.42 -18.71
N SER A 454 21.92 28.41 -19.48
CA SER A 454 21.99 29.81 -19.00
C SER A 454 20.61 30.39 -18.69
N MET A 455 19.60 30.01 -19.47
CA MET A 455 18.21 30.43 -19.26
C MET A 455 17.65 29.83 -17.97
N VAL A 456 17.82 28.52 -17.73
CA VAL A 456 17.35 27.87 -16.51
C VAL A 456 18.08 28.40 -15.28
N ALA A 457 19.41 28.62 -15.37
CA ALA A 457 20.19 29.19 -14.27
C ALA A 457 19.74 30.61 -13.89
N LYS A 458 19.35 31.43 -14.87
CA LYS A 458 18.78 32.76 -14.62
C LYS A 458 17.41 32.67 -13.96
N TRP A 459 16.51 31.87 -14.53
CA TRP A 459 15.17 31.68 -14.01
C TRP A 459 15.17 31.08 -12.59
N SER A 460 16.03 30.10 -12.30
CA SER A 460 16.17 29.47 -10.98
C SER A 460 16.50 30.52 -9.90
N ARG A 461 17.44 31.43 -10.16
CA ARG A 461 17.79 32.51 -9.21
C ARG A 461 16.60 33.43 -8.94
N GLU A 462 15.78 33.73 -9.93
CA GLU A 462 14.60 34.60 -9.80
C GLU A 462 13.47 33.97 -8.94
N VAL A 463 13.36 32.63 -8.89
CA VAL A 463 12.26 31.92 -8.20
C VAL A 463 12.64 31.35 -6.83
N GLN A 464 13.91 31.02 -6.59
CA GLN A 464 14.39 30.47 -5.30
C GLN A 464 14.23 31.43 -4.12
N GLU A 465 14.17 32.74 -4.39
CA GLU A 465 13.92 33.77 -3.36
C GLU A 465 12.48 33.79 -2.84
N ARG A 466 11.58 33.02 -3.43
CA ARG A 466 10.15 33.03 -3.11
C ARG A 466 9.69 31.65 -2.58
N ASN A 467 9.61 31.53 -1.27
CA ASN A 467 9.02 30.46 -0.42
C ASN A 467 8.50 29.17 -1.09
N ASN A 468 9.07 28.01 -0.66
CA ASN A 468 8.61 26.65 -0.98
C ASN A 468 8.67 26.23 -2.46
N PHE A 469 9.69 26.72 -3.19
CA PHE A 469 9.95 26.38 -4.57
C PHE A 469 11.40 25.96 -4.76
N THR A 470 11.64 24.69 -5.07
CA THR A 470 13.00 24.16 -5.31
C THR A 470 13.20 23.90 -6.79
N VAL A 471 14.36 24.29 -7.34
CA VAL A 471 14.73 24.03 -8.73
C VAL A 471 15.99 23.18 -8.78
N VAL A 472 15.91 22.04 -9.47
CA VAL A 472 17.03 21.15 -9.76
C VAL A 472 17.26 21.18 -11.28
N TYR A 473 18.44 21.55 -11.72
CA TYR A 473 18.86 21.45 -13.11
C TYR A 473 19.95 20.37 -13.21
N TYR A 474 19.74 19.39 -14.08
CA TYR A 474 20.68 18.30 -14.31
C TYR A 474 20.93 18.13 -15.80
N LYS A 475 22.17 18.39 -16.25
CA LYS A 475 22.58 18.22 -17.64
C LYS A 475 23.24 16.87 -17.84
N LEU A 476 22.74 16.12 -18.82
CA LEU A 476 23.30 14.83 -19.21
C LEU A 476 24.60 15.04 -19.98
N PRO A 477 25.56 14.11 -19.89
CA PRO A 477 26.85 14.23 -20.56
C PRO A 477 26.76 14.09 -22.09
N ARG A 478 25.68 13.51 -22.58
CA ARG A 478 25.34 13.33 -24.01
C ARG A 478 23.83 13.20 -24.16
N ASN A 479 23.31 13.39 -25.38
CA ASN A 479 21.92 13.08 -25.67
C ASN A 479 21.66 11.58 -25.49
N MET A 480 20.74 11.23 -24.60
CA MET A 480 20.35 9.87 -24.24
C MET A 480 18.91 9.56 -24.62
N GLY A 481 18.15 10.55 -25.07
CA GLY A 481 16.76 10.44 -25.49
C GLY A 481 15.74 10.67 -24.35
N PHE A 482 14.50 10.89 -24.76
CA PHE A 482 13.39 11.27 -23.86
C PHE A 482 13.20 10.30 -22.70
N ALA A 483 13.15 8.98 -22.95
CA ALA A 483 12.89 7.99 -21.92
C ALA A 483 13.94 7.99 -20.80
N GLN A 484 15.21 8.14 -21.17
CA GLN A 484 16.30 8.20 -20.21
C GLN A 484 16.29 9.51 -19.41
N ALA A 485 16.10 10.65 -20.09
CA ALA A 485 16.01 11.95 -19.42
C ALA A 485 14.84 12.00 -18.43
N GLN A 486 13.67 11.50 -18.83
CA GLN A 486 12.48 11.40 -17.96
C GLN A 486 12.75 10.48 -16.76
N THR A 487 13.34 9.30 -16.98
CA THR A 487 13.67 8.34 -15.91
C THR A 487 14.67 8.90 -14.91
N ILE A 488 15.69 9.62 -15.37
CA ILE A 488 16.65 10.31 -14.50
C ILE A 488 15.94 11.38 -13.66
N GLY A 489 14.99 12.10 -14.25
CA GLY A 489 14.15 13.03 -13.51
C GLY A 489 13.34 12.36 -12.40
N TYR A 490 12.81 11.18 -12.63
CA TYR A 490 12.11 10.40 -11.60
C TYR A 490 13.04 9.96 -10.46
N ILE A 491 14.28 9.56 -10.78
CA ILE A 491 15.29 9.19 -9.78
C ILE A 491 15.67 10.40 -8.91
N LEU A 492 15.78 11.60 -9.50
CA LEU A 492 16.12 12.84 -8.79
C LEU A 492 14.95 13.40 -7.98
N ALA A 493 13.71 13.02 -8.28
CA ALA A 493 12.52 13.52 -7.64
C ALA A 493 12.47 13.13 -6.16
N LYS A 494 12.12 14.08 -5.28
CA LYS A 494 11.97 13.88 -3.82
C LYS A 494 10.51 13.94 -3.35
N GLY A 495 9.57 14.41 -4.21
CA GLY A 495 8.17 14.58 -3.88
C GLY A 495 7.42 13.28 -3.61
N ASP A 496 6.39 13.32 -2.82
CA ASP A 496 5.43 12.22 -2.60
C ASP A 496 4.62 11.94 -3.87
N PHE A 497 4.43 12.97 -4.66
CA PHE A 497 3.86 12.91 -5.99
C PHE A 497 4.87 13.36 -7.04
N ILE A 498 4.77 12.77 -8.21
CA ILE A 498 5.58 13.12 -9.38
C ILE A 498 4.63 13.56 -10.49
N ALA A 499 4.88 14.74 -11.06
CA ALA A 499 4.14 15.27 -12.18
C ALA A 499 5.04 15.30 -13.42
N ASN A 500 4.56 14.78 -14.53
CA ASN A 500 5.19 14.96 -15.83
C ASN A 500 4.87 16.35 -16.39
N HIS A 501 5.79 16.89 -17.15
CA HIS A 501 5.57 18.09 -17.94
C HIS A 501 6.50 18.10 -19.15
N ASP A 502 5.93 18.30 -20.33
CA ASP A 502 6.74 18.47 -21.55
C ASP A 502 7.30 19.90 -21.61
N SER A 503 8.55 20.03 -22.07
CA SER A 503 9.29 21.30 -22.04
C SER A 503 8.72 22.37 -23.00
N ASP A 504 7.80 22.00 -23.90
CA ASP A 504 7.16 22.86 -24.90
C ASP A 504 5.69 23.20 -24.58
N ASP A 505 5.14 22.64 -23.48
CA ASP A 505 3.74 22.77 -23.10
C ASP A 505 3.51 23.80 -21.98
N ILE A 506 2.24 24.05 -21.65
CA ILE A 506 1.81 25.03 -20.64
C ILE A 506 0.81 24.38 -19.68
N SER A 507 0.99 24.62 -18.39
CA SER A 507 0.05 24.18 -17.34
C SER A 507 -0.94 25.28 -16.94
N HIS A 508 -2.21 24.90 -16.71
CA HIS A 508 -3.18 25.75 -16.01
C HIS A 508 -2.72 25.98 -14.55
N PRO A 509 -2.90 27.17 -13.96
CA PRO A 509 -2.44 27.48 -12.59
C PRO A 509 -2.92 26.50 -11.51
N ASP A 510 -4.10 25.93 -11.63
CA ASP A 510 -4.68 25.02 -10.64
C ASP A 510 -4.40 23.53 -10.92
N ARG A 511 -3.58 23.20 -11.94
CA ARG A 511 -3.38 21.82 -12.36
C ARG A 511 -2.91 20.95 -11.20
N ILE A 512 -1.77 21.28 -10.61
CA ILE A 512 -1.13 20.45 -9.56
C ILE A 512 -2.04 20.36 -8.33
N GLN A 513 -2.65 21.47 -7.92
CA GLN A 513 -3.55 21.50 -6.78
C GLN A 513 -4.73 20.55 -6.96
N ARG A 514 -5.40 20.59 -8.10
CA ARG A 514 -6.56 19.72 -8.37
C ARG A 514 -6.18 18.26 -8.48
N GLN A 515 -5.04 17.95 -9.09
CA GLN A 515 -4.57 16.57 -9.21
C GLN A 515 -4.17 15.98 -7.86
N VAL A 516 -3.45 16.73 -7.02
CA VAL A 516 -3.09 16.31 -5.67
C VAL A 516 -4.34 16.12 -4.80
N GLN A 517 -5.26 17.09 -4.82
CA GLN A 517 -6.54 16.97 -4.09
C GLN A 517 -7.32 15.73 -4.52
N PHE A 518 -7.38 15.42 -5.81
CA PHE A 518 -8.03 14.22 -6.31
C PHE A 518 -7.36 12.95 -5.77
N LEU A 519 -6.04 12.82 -5.89
CA LEU A 519 -5.34 11.64 -5.38
C LEU A 519 -5.38 11.53 -3.85
N GLN A 520 -5.43 12.65 -3.12
CA GLN A 520 -5.60 12.62 -1.67
C GLN A 520 -7.02 12.21 -1.27
N TYR A 521 -8.02 12.64 -2.03
CA TYR A 521 -9.42 12.31 -1.78
C TYR A 521 -9.75 10.86 -2.16
N ASP A 522 -9.27 10.39 -3.31
CA ASP A 522 -9.51 9.03 -3.80
C ASP A 522 -8.21 8.24 -3.90
N GLN A 523 -7.94 7.48 -2.85
CA GLN A 523 -6.70 6.71 -2.72
C GLN A 523 -6.67 5.43 -3.56
N GLU A 524 -7.78 5.05 -4.21
CA GLU A 524 -7.79 3.96 -5.18
C GLU A 524 -6.97 4.31 -6.43
N TYR A 525 -6.89 5.61 -6.75
CA TYR A 525 -6.12 6.07 -7.89
C TYR A 525 -4.68 6.36 -7.51
N SER A 526 -3.78 5.92 -8.35
CA SER A 526 -2.35 6.18 -8.21
C SER A 526 -1.81 7.10 -9.29
N LEU A 527 -2.53 7.23 -10.41
CA LEU A 527 -2.18 8.11 -11.52
C LEU A 527 -3.41 8.95 -11.89
N VAL A 528 -3.20 10.23 -12.17
CA VAL A 528 -4.24 11.14 -12.63
C VAL A 528 -3.74 12.05 -13.73
N GLY A 529 -4.38 11.94 -14.89
CA GLY A 529 -4.25 12.89 -16.01
C GLY A 529 -5.33 13.97 -15.98
N THR A 530 -5.38 14.79 -17.00
CA THR A 530 -6.41 15.83 -17.16
C THR A 530 -6.91 15.89 -18.60
N ASP A 531 -8.06 16.51 -18.80
CA ASP A 531 -8.40 17.04 -20.13
C ASP A 531 -7.34 18.05 -20.56
N TYR A 532 -7.15 18.18 -21.86
CA TYR A 532 -6.20 19.14 -22.42
C TYR A 532 -6.74 19.79 -23.70
N GLU A 533 -6.23 20.96 -23.97
CA GLU A 533 -6.44 21.68 -25.22
C GLU A 533 -5.16 21.73 -26.04
N VAL A 534 -5.32 21.68 -27.35
CA VAL A 534 -4.22 21.74 -28.31
C VAL A 534 -4.17 23.14 -28.91
N PHE A 535 -2.97 23.73 -28.99
CA PHE A 535 -2.72 25.01 -29.66
C PHE A 535 -1.43 24.94 -30.48
N SER A 536 -1.27 25.84 -31.43
CA SER A 536 -0.05 25.97 -32.24
C SER A 536 0.74 27.22 -31.86
N THR A 537 0.76 28.23 -32.72
CA THR A 537 1.44 29.53 -32.51
C THR A 537 0.64 30.51 -31.67
N ASP A 538 -0.69 30.50 -31.79
CA ASP A 538 -1.57 31.40 -31.05
C ASP A 538 -2.23 30.66 -29.88
N PHE A 539 -1.86 31.03 -28.68
CA PHE A 539 -2.43 30.46 -27.45
C PHE A 539 -3.93 30.73 -27.28
N ASN A 540 -4.49 31.73 -27.98
CA ASN A 540 -5.92 32.03 -27.92
C ASN A 540 -6.77 31.11 -28.82
N GLN A 541 -6.16 30.41 -29.77
CA GLN A 541 -6.83 29.48 -30.68
C GLN A 541 -6.65 28.03 -30.24
N ARG A 542 -7.25 27.69 -29.09
CA ARG A 542 -7.17 26.34 -28.52
C ARG A 542 -8.35 25.47 -28.91
N LYS A 543 -8.09 24.16 -29.10
CA LYS A 543 -9.13 23.16 -29.37
C LYS A 543 -9.04 22.04 -28.35
N LYS A 544 -10.17 21.70 -27.72
CA LYS A 544 -10.23 20.59 -26.76
C LYS A 544 -9.93 19.25 -27.45
N SER A 545 -9.08 18.44 -26.85
CA SER A 545 -8.80 17.09 -27.33
C SER A 545 -9.99 16.15 -27.07
N HIS A 546 -10.23 15.22 -28.00
CA HIS A 546 -11.26 14.18 -27.89
C HIS A 546 -10.66 12.80 -27.56
N LEU A 547 -9.35 12.71 -27.36
CA LEU A 547 -8.64 11.44 -27.12
C LEU A 547 -8.77 10.95 -25.66
N VAL A 548 -9.05 11.87 -24.72
CA VAL A 548 -9.13 11.55 -23.28
C VAL A 548 -10.32 10.64 -22.98
N ARG A 549 -10.11 9.62 -22.17
CA ARG A 549 -11.14 8.73 -21.64
C ARG A 549 -11.17 8.80 -20.12
N TYR A 550 -12.23 8.29 -19.51
CA TYR A 550 -12.48 8.41 -18.07
C TYR A 550 -12.90 7.06 -17.49
N ASP A 551 -12.69 6.87 -16.21
CA ASP A 551 -13.15 5.71 -15.45
C ASP A 551 -12.73 4.36 -16.09
N ASN A 552 -13.60 3.40 -16.11
CA ASN A 552 -13.32 2.08 -16.68
C ASN A 552 -12.98 2.08 -18.18
N SER A 553 -13.33 3.15 -18.91
CA SER A 553 -13.01 3.26 -20.34
C SER A 553 -11.52 3.47 -20.59
N ILE A 554 -10.74 3.95 -19.59
CA ILE A 554 -9.28 4.05 -19.69
C ILE A 554 -8.66 2.66 -19.82
N VAL A 555 -9.00 1.75 -18.91
CA VAL A 555 -8.47 0.37 -18.93
C VAL A 555 -8.86 -0.35 -20.23
N LYS A 556 -10.10 -0.14 -20.70
CA LYS A 556 -10.54 -0.69 -21.98
C LYS A 556 -9.71 -0.15 -23.13
N CYS A 557 -9.51 1.17 -23.19
CA CYS A 557 -8.72 1.85 -24.21
C CYS A 557 -7.29 1.29 -24.30
N TYR A 558 -6.61 1.10 -23.16
CA TYR A 558 -5.26 0.51 -23.14
C TYR A 558 -5.24 -0.98 -23.51
N ARG A 559 -6.28 -1.74 -23.18
CA ARG A 559 -6.40 -3.15 -23.65
C ARG A 559 -6.59 -3.27 -25.14
N GLU A 560 -7.19 -2.28 -25.77
CA GLU A 560 -7.41 -2.18 -27.22
C GLU A 560 -6.19 -1.58 -27.95
N GLY A 561 -5.08 -1.32 -27.27
CA GLY A 561 -3.86 -0.77 -27.85
C GLY A 561 -3.90 0.74 -28.13
N HIS A 562 -4.86 1.47 -27.54
CA HIS A 562 -5.01 2.90 -27.72
C HIS A 562 -4.50 3.71 -26.52
N HIS A 563 -4.02 4.92 -26.78
CA HIS A 563 -3.56 5.86 -25.76
C HIS A 563 -4.62 6.94 -25.50
N CYS A 564 -5.02 7.12 -24.22
CA CYS A 564 -6.09 8.03 -23.86
C CYS A 564 -5.81 8.87 -22.59
N VAL A 565 -4.56 8.95 -22.19
CA VAL A 565 -4.06 9.79 -21.10
C VAL A 565 -2.99 10.72 -21.68
N CYS A 566 -3.12 12.02 -21.53
CA CYS A 566 -2.06 12.95 -21.94
C CYS A 566 -0.87 12.81 -20.98
N PHE A 567 0.25 12.25 -21.45
CA PHE A 567 1.40 11.91 -20.61
C PHE A 567 2.04 13.13 -19.95
N GLY A 568 2.17 14.25 -20.66
CA GLY A 568 2.66 15.51 -20.10
C GLY A 568 1.76 16.08 -18.99
N SER A 569 0.46 15.70 -18.98
CA SER A 569 -0.47 16.09 -17.92
C SER A 569 -0.47 15.14 -16.71
N LEU A 570 0.21 14.01 -16.78
CA LEU A 570 0.12 12.96 -15.76
C LEU A 570 0.78 13.37 -14.45
N LEU A 571 0.06 13.16 -13.32
CA LEU A 571 0.58 13.24 -11.97
C LEU A 571 0.31 11.90 -11.28
N PHE A 572 1.28 11.38 -10.54
CA PHE A 572 1.16 10.08 -9.92
C PHE A 572 1.89 9.98 -8.59
N ARG A 573 1.49 9.00 -7.78
CA ARG A 573 2.16 8.69 -6.51
C ARG A 573 3.56 8.14 -6.77
N ARG A 574 4.53 8.50 -5.95
CA ARG A 574 5.89 7.95 -6.02
C ARG A 574 5.91 6.42 -6.06
N SER A 575 5.03 5.75 -5.34
CA SER A 575 4.90 4.29 -5.30
C SER A 575 4.72 3.64 -6.69
N VAL A 576 4.26 4.40 -7.68
CA VAL A 576 4.16 3.91 -9.06
C VAL A 576 5.54 3.61 -9.62
N ILE A 577 6.46 4.59 -9.63
CA ILE A 577 7.82 4.36 -10.17
C ILE A 577 8.65 3.42 -9.29
N GLU A 578 8.41 3.39 -7.99
CA GLU A 578 9.05 2.43 -7.09
C GLU A 578 8.69 0.98 -7.43
N LYS A 579 7.48 0.76 -7.94
CA LYS A 579 7.00 -0.58 -8.32
C LYS A 579 7.31 -0.94 -9.78
N ILE A 580 7.13 0.00 -10.71
CA ILE A 580 7.25 -0.32 -12.14
C ILE A 580 8.53 0.23 -12.79
N GLY A 581 9.31 1.05 -12.08
CA GLY A 581 10.50 1.71 -12.64
C GLY A 581 10.16 2.88 -13.58
N GLY A 582 11.18 3.41 -14.24
CA GLY A 582 11.06 4.50 -15.22
C GLY A 582 10.50 4.07 -16.57
N LEU A 583 10.68 4.92 -17.59
CA LEU A 583 10.24 4.63 -18.95
C LEU A 583 11.13 3.56 -19.59
N THR A 584 10.53 2.73 -20.44
CA THR A 584 11.26 1.77 -21.26
C THR A 584 12.02 2.47 -22.40
N THR A 585 13.19 1.93 -22.74
CA THR A 585 13.97 2.37 -23.92
C THR A 585 13.78 1.48 -25.13
N PHE A 586 12.97 0.42 -25.01
CA PHE A 586 12.77 -0.58 -26.06
C PHE A 586 11.57 -0.27 -26.98
N MET A 587 10.73 0.70 -26.63
CA MET A 587 9.53 1.08 -27.37
C MET A 587 9.58 2.55 -27.76
N GLU A 588 10.56 2.91 -28.59
CA GLU A 588 10.75 4.28 -29.03
C GLU A 588 9.48 4.83 -29.71
N GLY A 589 9.00 5.99 -29.21
CA GLY A 589 7.75 6.61 -29.68
C GLY A 589 6.48 6.11 -29.03
N ALA A 590 6.55 5.10 -28.15
CA ALA A 590 5.41 4.58 -27.41
C ALA A 590 5.74 4.38 -25.91
N GLU A 591 6.77 5.05 -25.41
CA GLU A 591 7.24 4.93 -24.02
C GLU A 591 6.20 5.41 -23.02
N ASP A 592 5.42 6.43 -23.39
CA ASP A 592 4.32 7.00 -22.63
C ASP A 592 3.12 6.03 -22.54
N TYR A 593 2.76 5.41 -23.66
CA TYR A 593 1.75 4.34 -23.69
C TYR A 593 2.18 3.15 -22.82
N GLU A 594 3.41 2.67 -23.00
CA GLU A 594 3.94 1.52 -22.26
C GLU A 594 3.96 1.77 -20.74
N PHE A 595 4.39 2.95 -20.29
CA PHE A 595 4.43 3.30 -18.87
C PHE A 595 3.04 3.21 -18.23
N VAL A 596 2.02 3.80 -18.86
CA VAL A 596 0.64 3.77 -18.32
C VAL A 596 0.05 2.36 -18.44
N ALA A 597 0.29 1.65 -19.54
CA ALA A 597 -0.16 0.26 -19.72
C ALA A 597 0.45 -0.66 -18.66
N ARG A 598 1.76 -0.54 -18.40
CA ARG A 598 2.47 -1.31 -17.37
C ARG A 598 1.95 -0.98 -15.97
N ALA A 599 1.67 0.29 -15.65
CA ALA A 599 1.04 0.67 -14.41
C ALA A 599 -0.34 -0.01 -14.23
N ILE A 600 -1.18 -0.01 -15.25
CA ILE A 600 -2.50 -0.69 -15.25
C ILE A 600 -2.33 -2.20 -15.04
N VAL A 601 -1.40 -2.85 -15.75
CA VAL A 601 -1.12 -4.29 -15.61
C VAL A 601 -0.64 -4.63 -14.20
N GLN A 602 0.11 -3.73 -13.57
CA GLN A 602 0.58 -3.88 -12.19
C GLN A 602 -0.47 -3.53 -11.13
N GLY A 603 -1.71 -3.25 -11.54
CA GLY A 603 -2.85 -3.04 -10.66
C GLY A 603 -3.03 -1.60 -10.19
N PHE A 604 -2.32 -0.63 -10.76
CA PHE A 604 -2.57 0.78 -10.45
C PHE A 604 -3.78 1.31 -11.22
N ASN A 605 -4.64 2.06 -10.52
CA ASN A 605 -5.77 2.73 -11.14
C ASN A 605 -5.37 4.10 -11.68
N VAL A 606 -5.86 4.39 -12.88
CA VAL A 606 -5.62 5.63 -13.61
C VAL A 606 -6.95 6.36 -13.83
N GLN A 607 -6.98 7.68 -13.63
CA GLN A 607 -8.13 8.53 -13.93
C GLN A 607 -7.70 9.76 -14.72
N ASN A 608 -8.64 10.39 -15.44
CA ASN A 608 -8.48 11.72 -16.00
C ASN A 608 -9.51 12.67 -15.38
N LEU A 609 -9.08 13.85 -14.95
CA LEU A 609 -9.97 14.91 -14.47
C LEU A 609 -10.73 15.51 -15.67
N ARG A 610 -12.05 15.69 -15.53
CA ARG A 610 -12.92 16.33 -16.56
C ARG A 610 -12.76 17.84 -16.59
N SER A 611 -11.52 18.32 -16.49
CA SER A 611 -11.17 19.74 -16.51
C SER A 611 -9.95 19.94 -17.39
N VAL A 612 -9.99 20.94 -18.26
CA VAL A 612 -8.83 21.35 -19.07
C VAL A 612 -7.82 22.05 -18.16
N LEU A 613 -6.75 21.31 -17.82
CA LEU A 613 -5.69 21.81 -16.93
C LEU A 613 -4.30 21.74 -17.57
N TYR A 614 -4.23 21.34 -18.82
CA TYR A 614 -3.01 21.22 -19.60
C TYR A 614 -3.22 21.73 -21.03
N TYR A 615 -2.22 22.40 -21.59
CA TYR A 615 -2.24 22.99 -22.91
C TYR A 615 -1.06 22.44 -23.71
N TYR A 616 -1.39 21.57 -24.67
CA TYR A 616 -0.46 20.85 -25.51
C TYR A 616 -0.12 21.68 -26.76
N ARG A 617 1.16 21.98 -26.93
CA ARG A 617 1.63 22.78 -28.08
C ARG A 617 1.94 21.87 -29.26
N GLN A 618 1.52 22.31 -30.45
CA GLN A 618 1.90 21.70 -31.73
C GLN A 618 2.86 22.61 -32.49
N HIS A 619 4.02 22.11 -32.86
CA HIS A 619 5.03 22.80 -33.66
C HIS A 619 5.81 21.81 -34.55
N GLU A 620 6.58 22.34 -35.53
CA GLU A 620 7.21 21.53 -36.57
C GLU A 620 8.30 20.57 -36.06
N SER A 621 9.06 20.98 -35.04
CA SER A 621 10.14 20.19 -34.43
C SER A 621 9.68 19.26 -33.32
N GLN A 622 8.39 18.89 -33.29
CA GLN A 622 7.82 18.06 -32.24
C GLN A 622 8.11 16.57 -32.48
N ARG A 623 8.63 15.87 -31.48
CA ARG A 623 8.99 14.45 -31.57
C ARG A 623 7.83 13.54 -31.98
N SER A 624 6.62 13.82 -31.52
CA SER A 624 5.43 13.03 -31.87
C SER A 624 5.11 12.99 -33.38
N ARG A 625 5.54 13.98 -34.17
CA ARG A 625 5.36 13.96 -35.62
C ARG A 625 6.20 12.90 -36.33
N GLU A 626 7.37 12.58 -35.82
CA GLU A 626 8.23 11.53 -36.40
C GLU A 626 7.58 10.14 -36.26
N PHE A 627 6.82 9.91 -35.20
CA PHE A 627 6.21 8.61 -34.90
C PHE A 627 4.79 8.46 -35.45
N TYR A 628 4.02 9.52 -35.61
CA TYR A 628 2.73 9.46 -36.33
C TYR A 628 2.90 9.16 -37.81
N GLY A 629 4.02 9.55 -38.42
CA GLY A 629 4.39 9.16 -39.77
C GLY A 629 4.62 7.65 -39.94
N LEU A 630 5.17 6.98 -38.93
CA LEU A 630 5.36 5.52 -38.92
C LEU A 630 4.02 4.74 -38.79
N ARG A 631 3.01 5.29 -38.09
CA ARG A 631 1.67 4.69 -38.02
C ARG A 631 0.94 4.73 -39.35
N ALA A 632 1.08 5.81 -40.13
CA ALA A 632 0.57 5.86 -41.49
C ALA A 632 1.25 4.81 -42.39
N ALA A 633 2.56 4.60 -42.23
CA ALA A 633 3.31 3.58 -42.97
C ALA A 633 2.97 2.12 -42.56
N LEU A 634 2.55 1.88 -41.32
CA LEU A 634 2.09 0.56 -40.87
C LEU A 634 0.66 0.26 -41.33
N GLY A 635 -0.20 1.27 -41.50
CA GLY A 635 -1.51 1.14 -42.15
C GLY A 635 -1.39 0.79 -43.62
N ASP A 636 -0.40 1.35 -44.35
CA ASP A 636 -0.09 1.02 -45.74
C ASP A 636 0.49 -0.37 -45.93
N LEU A 637 0.96 -1.05 -44.87
CA LEU A 637 1.45 -2.43 -44.90
C LEU A 637 0.35 -3.49 -44.71
N GLY A 638 -0.93 -3.09 -44.69
CA GLY A 638 -2.06 -4.03 -44.73
C GLY A 638 -2.25 -4.85 -43.44
N LEU A 639 -1.80 -4.34 -42.28
CA LEU A 639 -2.09 -4.92 -40.98
C LEU A 639 -3.37 -4.28 -40.37
N GLU A 640 -4.42 -4.18 -41.21
CA GLU A 640 -5.79 -3.88 -40.76
C GLU A 640 -6.42 -5.16 -40.18
N GLU A 641 -6.83 -5.05 -38.95
CA GLU A 641 -7.91 -5.75 -38.26
C GLU A 641 -8.31 -7.14 -38.77
N THR A 642 -7.86 -8.18 -38.10
CA THR A 642 -8.72 -9.35 -37.95
C THR A 642 -9.49 -9.24 -36.65
N SER A 643 -10.79 -9.10 -36.80
CA SER A 643 -11.91 -9.02 -35.88
C SER A 643 -11.78 -9.89 -34.60
#